data_b696027cac8c7ad6eaf48c0fae1afe57
#
_entry.id   b696027cac8c7ad6eaf48c0fae1afe57
#
_cell.length_a   1.000
_cell.length_b   1.000
_cell.length_c   1.000
_cell.angle_alpha   90.00
_cell.angle_beta   90.00
_cell.angle_gamma   90.00
#
_symmetry.space_group_name_H-M   'P 1'
#
loop_
_entity.id
_entity.type
_entity.pdbx_description
1 polymer ?
#
loop_
_entity_poly.entity_id
_entity_poly.type
_entity_poly.pdbx_seq_one_letter_code
_entity_poly.pdbx_strand_id
1 'polypeptide(L)'
;MYCLEKVAMIEKVQETHLYKWLCEKNSEFLGQVNEAIRYAETMLPLISKVFSDYTVHGIRHSINVMEYMFSLITDIDLLSELEVVLLIYGALFHDIGMVTNENEINDIKSDNSVLGERKYSKVFEKYGEENLSLQECIRPVHGKRSREHIENQMDEKLFRIPNSSVVSFRDELGLICMSHNEDFEWIEKELSNQSKKGHFEINSQYIAVLLRIADYLDIDEQRAPLYLYKYLQPKEFGDLEWKQHFVIENFDKVVMNEKTGLKEIIFQGTSQEPSVHRKLLKYFDSINGELRNAVSLCERFVGSKYLLPLKTSVINKIQTKDFSFSDLRLSLDYNAVTNLLMGEHIYGDKKYGLRELIQNSIDACKTMEESSLQMEEFRYQSYQPFISIVLDKDRRQVVLMDNGSGMSIEILKKYFLNVGVSYYASDDYLLQGRNYSPIGHYGIGFLACFMLSDRVEVKTVYYKDHKMNRISFEKNSEYICLTYENDSRQQGTEIILDYDQCMGVFDNKVENLVSFVERNFLDAGIPIKISTMENGKPNIVECVVKKIGQIIPDNICLNDYLDGVEAYVDCTYKQINFATHLRDLNGCDSYYYNDAKYSLDKEDALLIKDCVIDGKIQFMNIPIISESDENDFLKAYEVLDDYEEALGKIGYFESINVWAREEEITGYALCVEESSASIIGGYTLGGFRDQFGHASYTPVQTTYVEKAVIANEANMVLPYNESCVVSGNYRWERTDLCYVKNVLLSGLKISVPYLVDGVVLKGAVINITNSEFVPNVSRNNINTLQQAKLSYAIGKAIHMWIRDNVSLTSEQKGLLDLFIESKYSKTNCCLK
;
A
#
# COMPACT_ATOMS: atom_id res chain seq x y z
N MET A 1 -52.02 -5.78 -15.73
CA MET A 1 -50.70 -5.73 -16.41
C MET A 1 -49.66 -6.61 -15.70
N TYR A 2 -49.41 -6.44 -14.43
CA TYR A 2 -48.40 -7.23 -13.65
C TYR A 2 -48.66 -8.78 -13.64
N CYS A 3 -49.93 -9.22 -13.60
CA CYS A 3 -50.29 -10.65 -13.67
C CYS A 3 -50.13 -11.27 -15.06
N LEU A 4 -50.37 -10.49 -16.12
CA LEU A 4 -50.22 -10.95 -17.51
C LEU A 4 -48.77 -11.07 -17.92
N GLU A 5 -47.89 -10.17 -17.46
CA GLU A 5 -46.45 -10.25 -17.67
C GLU A 5 -45.81 -11.43 -16.93
N LYS A 6 -46.30 -11.77 -15.72
CA LYS A 6 -45.83 -12.97 -14.99
C LYS A 6 -46.14 -14.27 -15.70
N VAL A 7 -47.35 -14.42 -16.18
CA VAL A 7 -47.76 -15.62 -16.94
C VAL A 7 -46.92 -15.78 -18.23
N ALA A 8 -46.63 -14.65 -18.89
CA ALA A 8 -45.79 -14.65 -20.11
C ALA A 8 -44.35 -15.04 -19.85
N MET A 9 -43.77 -14.78 -18.67
CA MET A 9 -42.39 -15.12 -18.35
C MET A 9 -42.20 -16.59 -17.95
N ILE A 10 -43.12 -17.20 -17.23
CA ILE A 10 -43.13 -18.64 -16.93
C ILE A 10 -43.20 -19.42 -18.26
N GLU A 11 -44.09 -19.01 -19.14
CA GLU A 11 -44.24 -19.62 -20.47
C GLU A 11 -42.93 -19.57 -21.28
N LYS A 12 -42.16 -18.45 -21.18
CA LYS A 12 -40.86 -18.32 -21.87
C LYS A 12 -39.78 -19.26 -21.30
N VAL A 13 -39.73 -19.52 -19.99
CA VAL A 13 -38.81 -20.53 -19.41
C VAL A 13 -39.21 -21.91 -19.93
N GLN A 14 -40.50 -22.19 -20.04
CA GLN A 14 -41.02 -23.45 -20.57
C GLN A 14 -40.78 -23.63 -22.08
N GLU A 15 -40.45 -22.55 -22.80
CA GLU A 15 -40.05 -22.58 -24.20
C GLU A 15 -38.57 -22.92 -24.41
N THR A 16 -37.72 -22.88 -23.37
CA THR A 16 -36.28 -23.18 -23.46
C THR A 16 -36.03 -24.62 -23.89
N HIS A 17 -34.94 -24.86 -24.58
CA HIS A 17 -34.58 -26.18 -25.05
C HIS A 17 -34.38 -27.19 -23.93
N LEU A 18 -33.73 -26.77 -22.81
CA LEU A 18 -33.54 -27.63 -21.64
C LEU A 18 -34.86 -28.07 -21.03
N TYR A 19 -35.84 -27.15 -20.87
CA TYR A 19 -37.14 -27.47 -20.31
C TYR A 19 -37.94 -28.39 -21.24
N LYS A 20 -37.96 -28.09 -22.57
CA LYS A 20 -38.67 -28.91 -23.59
C LYS A 20 -38.12 -30.35 -23.59
N TRP A 21 -36.78 -30.50 -23.47
CA TRP A 21 -36.17 -31.83 -23.39
C TRP A 21 -36.70 -32.64 -22.20
N LEU A 22 -36.83 -32.01 -21.00
CA LEU A 22 -37.44 -32.69 -19.84
C LEU A 22 -38.90 -33.09 -20.10
N CYS A 23 -39.68 -32.27 -20.85
CA CYS A 23 -41.04 -32.58 -21.23
C CYS A 23 -41.08 -33.78 -22.19
N GLU A 24 -40.21 -33.83 -23.20
CA GLU A 24 -40.11 -34.93 -24.15
C GLU A 24 -39.72 -36.26 -23.49
N LYS A 25 -38.89 -36.22 -22.43
CA LYS A 25 -38.54 -37.38 -21.61
C LYS A 25 -39.63 -37.75 -20.60
N ASN A 26 -40.71 -36.97 -20.47
CA ASN A 26 -41.72 -37.13 -19.42
C ASN A 26 -41.10 -37.18 -18.01
N SER A 27 -40.14 -36.30 -17.74
CA SER A 27 -39.35 -36.31 -16.52
C SER A 27 -40.22 -36.13 -15.29
N GLU A 28 -39.97 -36.93 -14.26
CA GLU A 28 -40.65 -36.84 -12.96
C GLU A 28 -40.27 -35.56 -12.21
N PHE A 29 -39.20 -34.84 -12.60
CA PHE A 29 -38.80 -33.58 -12.02
C PHE A 29 -39.62 -32.37 -12.45
N LEU A 30 -40.48 -32.47 -13.48
CA LEU A 30 -41.21 -31.34 -14.06
C LEU A 30 -42.03 -30.55 -13.02
N GLY A 31 -42.65 -31.25 -12.05
CA GLY A 31 -43.37 -30.60 -10.97
C GLY A 31 -42.48 -29.68 -10.13
N GLN A 32 -41.33 -30.18 -9.74
CA GLN A 32 -40.35 -29.44 -8.92
C GLN A 32 -39.71 -28.31 -9.72
N VAL A 33 -39.38 -28.54 -10.99
CA VAL A 33 -38.83 -27.50 -11.88
C VAL A 33 -39.83 -26.35 -12.05
N ASN A 34 -41.10 -26.62 -12.20
CA ASN A 34 -42.15 -25.59 -12.27
C ASN A 34 -42.26 -24.78 -10.95
N GLU A 35 -42.13 -25.43 -9.80
CA GLU A 35 -42.09 -24.73 -8.51
C GLU A 35 -40.83 -23.87 -8.36
N ALA A 36 -39.68 -24.37 -8.78
CA ALA A 36 -38.40 -23.63 -8.80
C ALA A 36 -38.48 -22.39 -9.70
N ILE A 37 -39.08 -22.47 -10.88
CA ILE A 37 -39.33 -21.35 -11.80
C ILE A 37 -40.20 -20.27 -11.10
N ARG A 38 -41.30 -20.68 -10.43
CA ARG A 38 -42.16 -19.73 -9.70
C ARG A 38 -41.40 -19.04 -8.56
N TYR A 39 -40.59 -19.80 -7.87
CA TYR A 39 -39.74 -19.23 -6.80
C TYR A 39 -38.78 -18.19 -7.36
N ALA A 40 -38.02 -18.53 -8.41
CA ALA A 40 -37.08 -17.62 -9.06
C ALA A 40 -37.78 -16.34 -9.58
N GLU A 41 -38.97 -16.52 -10.24
CA GLU A 41 -39.76 -15.37 -10.72
C GLU A 41 -40.21 -14.42 -9.60
N THR A 42 -40.37 -14.94 -8.41
CA THR A 42 -40.75 -14.14 -7.24
C THR A 42 -39.55 -13.44 -6.61
N MET A 43 -38.40 -14.11 -6.56
CA MET A 43 -37.24 -13.65 -5.85
C MET A 43 -36.29 -12.79 -6.68
N LEU A 44 -36.00 -13.16 -7.94
CA LEU A 44 -35.03 -12.43 -8.76
C LEU A 44 -35.35 -10.95 -8.99
N PRO A 45 -36.61 -10.50 -9.13
CA PRO A 45 -36.92 -9.08 -9.23
C PRO A 45 -36.48 -8.25 -8.02
N LEU A 46 -36.31 -8.88 -6.86
CA LEU A 46 -35.87 -8.20 -5.62
C LEU A 46 -34.40 -7.77 -5.69
N ILE A 47 -33.61 -8.33 -6.59
CA ILE A 47 -32.22 -7.91 -6.84
C ILE A 47 -32.16 -6.41 -7.14
N SER A 48 -33.11 -5.89 -7.91
CA SER A 48 -33.16 -4.46 -8.30
C SER A 48 -33.30 -3.48 -7.12
N LYS A 49 -33.66 -3.94 -5.92
CA LYS A 49 -33.72 -3.09 -4.72
C LYS A 49 -32.36 -2.50 -4.35
N VAL A 50 -31.30 -3.27 -4.45
CA VAL A 50 -29.94 -2.85 -4.15
C VAL A 50 -29.18 -2.56 -5.44
N PHE A 51 -29.38 -3.37 -6.46
CA PHE A 51 -28.66 -3.30 -7.73
C PHE A 51 -29.47 -2.57 -8.81
N SER A 52 -30.04 -1.40 -8.47
CA SER A 52 -30.87 -0.59 -9.37
C SER A 52 -30.12 -0.11 -10.60
N ASP A 53 -28.83 0.16 -10.49
CA ASP A 53 -27.99 0.74 -11.54
C ASP A 53 -27.25 -0.33 -12.37
N TYR A 54 -27.47 -1.59 -12.06
CA TYR A 54 -26.93 -2.71 -12.82
C TYR A 54 -27.83 -3.11 -13.99
N THR A 55 -27.23 -3.81 -14.95
CA THR A 55 -28.01 -4.47 -16.01
C THR A 55 -28.97 -5.49 -15.40
N VAL A 56 -30.07 -5.75 -16.09
CA VAL A 56 -31.21 -6.53 -15.53
C VAL A 56 -30.80 -7.98 -15.22
N HIS A 57 -30.71 -8.33 -13.93
CA HIS A 57 -30.50 -9.69 -13.40
C HIS A 57 -31.87 -10.30 -13.03
N GLY A 58 -32.66 -10.60 -13.99
CA GLY A 58 -33.99 -11.19 -13.78
C GLY A 58 -34.15 -12.53 -14.52
N ILE A 59 -35.35 -13.08 -14.51
CA ILE A 59 -35.65 -14.37 -15.16
C ILE A 59 -35.22 -14.44 -16.64
N ARG A 60 -35.16 -13.31 -17.34
CA ARG A 60 -34.69 -13.22 -18.73
C ARG A 60 -33.20 -13.57 -18.83
N HIS A 61 -32.37 -13.12 -17.91
CA HIS A 61 -30.97 -13.53 -17.82
C HIS A 61 -30.89 -15.06 -17.66
N SER A 62 -31.63 -15.62 -16.71
CA SER A 62 -31.67 -17.08 -16.54
C SER A 62 -32.08 -17.84 -17.80
N ILE A 63 -33.03 -17.32 -18.59
CA ILE A 63 -33.44 -17.92 -19.88
C ILE A 63 -32.28 -17.90 -20.86
N ASN A 64 -31.59 -16.77 -21.00
CA ASN A 64 -30.46 -16.66 -21.92
C ASN A 64 -29.33 -17.61 -21.51
N VAL A 65 -29.01 -17.69 -20.18
CA VAL A 65 -28.03 -18.64 -19.66
C VAL A 65 -28.40 -20.08 -19.98
N MET A 66 -29.68 -20.46 -19.85
CA MET A 66 -30.16 -21.82 -20.23
C MET A 66 -29.91 -22.10 -21.72
N GLU A 67 -30.24 -21.16 -22.57
CA GLU A 67 -30.07 -21.31 -24.03
C GLU A 67 -28.58 -21.37 -24.41
N TYR A 68 -27.73 -20.56 -23.80
CA TYR A 68 -26.28 -20.65 -24.02
C TYR A 68 -25.70 -21.99 -23.50
N MET A 69 -26.10 -22.47 -22.33
CA MET A 69 -25.68 -23.79 -21.86
C MET A 69 -26.10 -24.89 -22.83
N PHE A 70 -27.36 -24.86 -23.31
CA PHE A 70 -27.81 -25.81 -24.30
C PHE A 70 -26.96 -25.73 -25.58
N SER A 71 -26.66 -24.54 -26.06
CA SER A 71 -25.85 -24.33 -27.28
C SER A 71 -24.39 -24.84 -27.09
N LEU A 72 -23.88 -24.91 -25.88
CA LEU A 72 -22.55 -25.45 -25.57
C LEU A 72 -22.52 -26.98 -25.48
N ILE A 73 -23.63 -27.63 -25.09
CA ILE A 73 -23.69 -29.07 -24.90
C ILE A 73 -23.55 -29.76 -26.28
N THR A 74 -22.72 -30.81 -26.30
CA THR A 74 -22.46 -31.58 -27.53
C THR A 74 -23.68 -32.41 -27.95
N ASP A 75 -24.22 -33.16 -27.01
CA ASP A 75 -25.42 -33.99 -27.20
C ASP A 75 -26.14 -34.11 -25.83
N ILE A 76 -27.31 -33.50 -25.73
CA ILE A 76 -28.10 -33.47 -24.51
C ILE A 76 -28.64 -34.85 -24.13
N ASP A 77 -28.88 -35.75 -25.09
CA ASP A 77 -29.39 -37.08 -24.84
C ASP A 77 -28.40 -37.99 -24.10
N LEU A 78 -27.14 -37.60 -24.03
CA LEU A 78 -26.11 -38.26 -23.23
C LEU A 78 -26.09 -37.85 -21.76
N LEU A 79 -26.74 -36.74 -21.40
CA LEU A 79 -26.85 -36.27 -20.04
C LEU A 79 -27.96 -37.01 -19.28
N SER A 80 -27.81 -37.14 -17.97
CA SER A 80 -28.88 -37.61 -17.11
C SER A 80 -29.97 -36.55 -16.90
N GLU A 81 -31.20 -36.95 -16.60
CA GLU A 81 -32.28 -35.98 -16.31
C GLU A 81 -31.92 -35.04 -15.17
N LEU A 82 -31.22 -35.55 -14.15
CA LEU A 82 -30.78 -34.73 -13.04
C LEU A 82 -29.71 -33.71 -13.45
N GLU A 83 -28.80 -34.03 -14.35
CA GLU A 83 -27.84 -33.04 -14.88
C GLU A 83 -28.57 -31.91 -15.61
N VAL A 84 -29.60 -32.20 -16.39
CA VAL A 84 -30.43 -31.19 -17.08
C VAL A 84 -31.20 -30.33 -16.04
N VAL A 85 -31.74 -30.95 -15.00
CA VAL A 85 -32.38 -30.22 -13.89
C VAL A 85 -31.39 -29.28 -13.19
N LEU A 86 -30.16 -29.74 -12.94
CA LEU A 86 -29.10 -28.94 -12.35
C LEU A 86 -28.67 -27.77 -13.24
N LEU A 87 -28.66 -27.91 -14.57
CA LEU A 87 -28.45 -26.82 -15.52
C LEU A 87 -29.56 -25.77 -15.40
N ILE A 88 -30.84 -26.20 -15.39
CA ILE A 88 -31.96 -25.27 -15.24
C ILE A 88 -31.89 -24.54 -13.89
N TYR A 89 -31.66 -25.27 -12.80
CA TYR A 89 -31.58 -24.69 -11.45
C TYR A 89 -30.36 -23.80 -11.29
N GLY A 90 -29.22 -24.18 -11.85
CA GLY A 90 -28.03 -23.35 -11.88
C GLY A 90 -28.30 -21.99 -12.55
N ALA A 91 -28.95 -22.00 -13.71
CA ALA A 91 -29.35 -20.77 -14.40
C ALA A 91 -30.35 -19.91 -13.60
N LEU A 92 -31.26 -20.54 -12.87
CA LEU A 92 -32.27 -19.84 -12.06
C LEU A 92 -31.69 -19.23 -10.78
N PHE A 93 -30.70 -19.87 -10.15
CA PHE A 93 -30.34 -19.60 -8.78
C PHE A 93 -28.89 -19.11 -8.55
N HIS A 94 -28.03 -19.07 -9.59
CA HIS A 94 -26.63 -18.63 -9.39
C HIS A 94 -26.53 -17.21 -8.83
N ASP A 95 -27.41 -16.30 -9.23
CA ASP A 95 -27.45 -14.89 -8.77
C ASP A 95 -28.40 -14.64 -7.59
N ILE A 96 -29.09 -15.65 -7.08
CA ILE A 96 -30.09 -15.44 -6.02
C ILE A 96 -29.51 -14.85 -4.73
N GLY A 97 -28.21 -15.02 -4.52
CA GLY A 97 -27.48 -14.41 -3.42
C GLY A 97 -27.33 -12.89 -3.50
N MET A 98 -27.70 -12.25 -4.62
CA MET A 98 -27.83 -10.80 -4.72
C MET A 98 -29.12 -10.26 -4.07
N VAL A 99 -30.11 -11.12 -3.81
CA VAL A 99 -31.32 -10.74 -3.12
C VAL A 99 -31.05 -10.43 -1.65
N THR A 100 -31.58 -9.32 -1.17
CA THR A 100 -31.47 -8.88 0.23
C THR A 100 -32.82 -8.39 0.75
N ASN A 101 -33.08 -8.61 2.04
CA ASN A 101 -34.19 -8.03 2.73
C ASN A 101 -33.78 -6.82 3.56
N GLU A 102 -34.76 -6.05 4.06
CA GLU A 102 -34.46 -4.80 4.78
C GLU A 102 -33.72 -5.00 6.12
N ASN A 103 -33.97 -6.11 6.81
CA ASN A 103 -33.28 -6.39 8.06
C ASN A 103 -31.78 -6.69 7.76
N GLU A 104 -31.52 -7.46 6.75
CA GLU A 104 -30.16 -7.76 6.31
C GLU A 104 -29.41 -6.52 5.83
N ILE A 105 -30.09 -5.64 5.07
CA ILE A 105 -29.51 -4.34 4.66
C ILE A 105 -29.13 -3.50 5.88
N ASN A 106 -29.98 -3.46 6.91
CA ASN A 106 -29.70 -2.73 8.13
C ASN A 106 -28.55 -3.35 8.93
N ASP A 107 -28.47 -4.68 8.99
CA ASP A 107 -27.36 -5.40 9.64
C ASP A 107 -26.04 -5.17 8.91
N ILE A 108 -26.03 -5.14 7.58
CA ILE A 108 -24.86 -4.81 6.78
C ILE A 108 -24.45 -3.35 7.05
N LYS A 109 -25.40 -2.39 6.98
CA LYS A 109 -25.12 -0.96 7.20
C LYS A 109 -24.59 -0.64 8.58
N SER A 110 -24.98 -1.40 9.59
CA SER A 110 -24.51 -1.24 10.97
C SER A 110 -23.25 -2.05 11.30
N ASP A 111 -22.63 -2.69 10.32
CA ASP A 111 -21.50 -3.62 10.48
C ASP A 111 -21.78 -4.80 11.43
N ASN A 112 -23.06 -5.09 11.73
CA ASN A 112 -23.45 -6.28 12.49
C ASN A 112 -23.31 -7.56 11.67
N SER A 113 -23.48 -7.45 10.35
CA SER A 113 -23.20 -8.52 9.39
C SER A 113 -22.07 -8.07 8.45
N VAL A 114 -20.92 -8.71 8.57
CA VAL A 114 -19.74 -8.46 7.72
C VAL A 114 -19.73 -9.50 6.60
N LEU A 115 -19.88 -9.05 5.36
CA LEU A 115 -19.90 -9.89 4.20
C LEU A 115 -18.49 -10.05 3.62
N GLY A 116 -18.03 -11.29 3.56
CA GLY A 116 -16.66 -11.58 3.20
C GLY A 116 -15.68 -11.05 4.25
N GLU A 117 -15.06 -10.03 4.17
CA GLU A 117 -14.22 -9.37 5.18
C GLU A 117 -14.40 -7.85 5.13
N ARG A 118 -15.42 -7.40 4.36
CA ARG A 118 -15.66 -5.99 4.08
C ARG A 118 -16.64 -5.41 5.08
N LYS A 119 -16.26 -4.36 5.79
CA LYS A 119 -17.14 -3.57 6.62
C LYS A 119 -17.84 -2.50 5.78
N TYR A 120 -19.15 -2.42 5.88
CA TYR A 120 -19.93 -1.41 5.16
C TYR A 120 -19.49 0.02 5.46
N SER A 121 -19.18 0.32 6.73
CA SER A 121 -18.69 1.64 7.14
C SER A 121 -17.45 2.08 6.33
N LYS A 122 -16.52 1.17 6.07
CA LYS A 122 -15.31 1.45 5.29
C LYS A 122 -15.57 1.53 3.78
N VAL A 123 -16.48 0.70 3.30
CA VAL A 123 -16.93 0.76 1.90
C VAL A 123 -17.66 2.08 1.63
N PHE A 124 -18.52 2.51 2.57
CA PHE A 124 -19.22 3.79 2.47
C PHE A 124 -18.26 5.00 2.57
N GLU A 125 -17.27 4.94 3.44
CA GLU A 125 -16.21 5.96 3.52
C GLU A 125 -15.48 6.13 2.16
N LYS A 126 -15.29 5.04 1.44
CA LYS A 126 -14.61 5.05 0.15
C LYS A 126 -15.48 5.58 -1.00
N TYR A 127 -16.73 5.14 -1.09
CA TYR A 127 -17.58 5.41 -2.26
C TYR A 127 -18.58 6.56 -2.04
N GLY A 128 -18.93 6.87 -0.80
CA GLY A 128 -19.81 7.99 -0.43
C GLY A 128 -21.28 7.82 -0.84
N GLU A 129 -21.68 6.66 -1.38
CA GLU A 129 -23.02 6.37 -1.87
C GLU A 129 -23.56 5.07 -1.27
N GLU A 130 -24.77 5.10 -0.69
CA GLU A 130 -25.35 3.96 0.03
C GLU A 130 -25.53 2.72 -0.82
N ASN A 131 -26.18 2.86 -1.98
CA ASN A 131 -26.47 1.72 -2.85
C ASN A 131 -25.18 1.11 -3.41
N LEU A 132 -24.28 1.94 -3.90
CA LEU A 132 -22.99 1.48 -4.42
C LEU A 132 -22.20 0.74 -3.32
N SER A 133 -22.23 1.25 -2.11
CA SER A 133 -21.53 0.63 -0.97
C SER A 133 -22.14 -0.73 -0.60
N LEU A 134 -23.48 -0.88 -0.63
CA LEU A 134 -24.14 -2.16 -0.44
C LEU A 134 -23.78 -3.14 -1.56
N GLN A 135 -23.79 -2.69 -2.80
CA GLN A 135 -23.41 -3.49 -3.98
C GLN A 135 -21.99 -4.04 -3.84
N GLU A 136 -21.05 -3.17 -3.44
CA GLU A 136 -19.64 -3.54 -3.25
C GLU A 136 -19.40 -4.48 -2.05
N CYS A 137 -20.31 -4.52 -1.09
CA CYS A 137 -20.30 -5.53 -0.02
C CYS A 137 -20.87 -6.88 -0.50
N ILE A 138 -21.97 -6.88 -1.25
CA ILE A 138 -22.74 -8.08 -1.59
C ILE A 138 -22.14 -8.79 -2.81
N ARG A 139 -21.81 -8.04 -3.87
CA ARG A 139 -21.36 -8.58 -5.16
C ARG A 139 -20.17 -9.56 -5.08
N PRO A 140 -19.09 -9.28 -4.31
CA PRO A 140 -17.95 -10.20 -4.27
C PRO A 140 -18.24 -11.57 -3.67
N VAL A 141 -19.34 -11.69 -2.91
CA VAL A 141 -19.68 -12.89 -2.17
C VAL A 141 -21.03 -13.48 -2.57
N HIS A 142 -21.63 -12.97 -3.66
CA HIS A 142 -23.01 -13.37 -4.02
C HIS A 142 -23.12 -14.86 -4.37
N GLY A 143 -22.12 -15.49 -4.96
CA GLY A 143 -22.13 -16.93 -5.23
C GLY A 143 -22.19 -17.76 -3.94
N LYS A 144 -21.41 -17.39 -2.92
CA LYS A 144 -21.49 -18.01 -1.58
C LYS A 144 -22.85 -17.78 -0.96
N ARG A 145 -23.39 -16.60 -1.08
CA ARG A 145 -24.74 -16.26 -0.60
C ARG A 145 -25.82 -17.00 -1.36
N SER A 146 -25.62 -17.28 -2.65
CA SER A 146 -26.55 -18.13 -3.43
C SER A 146 -26.61 -19.54 -2.86
N ARG A 147 -25.46 -20.10 -2.53
CA ARG A 147 -25.39 -21.40 -1.83
C ARG A 147 -26.11 -21.34 -0.48
N GLU A 148 -25.82 -20.38 0.37
CA GLU A 148 -26.45 -20.20 1.67
C GLU A 148 -27.99 -20.04 1.56
N HIS A 149 -28.45 -19.33 0.54
CA HIS A 149 -29.88 -19.16 0.26
C HIS A 149 -30.55 -20.49 -0.13
N ILE A 150 -29.92 -21.26 -1.00
CA ILE A 150 -30.38 -22.60 -1.43
C ILE A 150 -30.42 -23.54 -0.24
N GLU A 151 -29.39 -23.55 0.59
CA GLU A 151 -29.28 -24.45 1.75
C GLU A 151 -30.28 -24.13 2.87
N ASN A 152 -30.51 -22.85 3.15
CA ASN A 152 -31.19 -22.41 4.37
C ASN A 152 -32.58 -21.79 4.18
N GLN A 153 -32.91 -21.27 2.97
CA GLN A 153 -34.15 -20.51 2.77
C GLN A 153 -35.15 -21.19 1.82
N MET A 154 -34.68 -22.11 1.00
CA MET A 154 -35.53 -22.81 0.04
C MET A 154 -36.08 -24.13 0.61
N ASP A 155 -37.29 -24.52 0.20
CA ASP A 155 -37.90 -25.78 0.64
C ASP A 155 -37.09 -26.95 0.08
N GLU A 156 -36.73 -27.88 0.97
CA GLU A 156 -35.98 -29.08 0.60
C GLU A 156 -36.69 -29.96 -0.45
N LYS A 157 -38.01 -29.88 -0.52
CA LYS A 157 -38.81 -30.64 -1.51
C LYS A 157 -38.42 -30.31 -2.95
N LEU A 158 -37.89 -29.10 -3.20
CA LEU A 158 -37.42 -28.68 -4.52
C LEU A 158 -36.20 -29.46 -5.00
N PHE A 159 -35.47 -30.08 -4.08
CA PHE A 159 -34.18 -30.71 -4.35
C PHE A 159 -34.17 -32.23 -4.15
N ARG A 160 -35.29 -32.84 -3.86
CA ARG A 160 -35.38 -34.30 -3.66
C ARG A 160 -35.42 -35.03 -4.99
N ILE A 161 -34.76 -36.19 -5.03
CA ILE A 161 -34.90 -37.07 -6.16
C ILE A 161 -36.34 -37.64 -6.12
N PRO A 162 -37.09 -37.64 -7.24
CA PRO A 162 -38.40 -38.23 -7.32
C PRO A 162 -38.37 -39.69 -6.80
N ASN A 163 -39.43 -40.08 -6.11
CA ASN A 163 -39.58 -41.39 -5.50
C ASN A 163 -38.56 -41.74 -4.37
N SER A 164 -37.79 -40.74 -3.90
CA SER A 164 -36.90 -40.87 -2.75
C SER A 164 -37.25 -39.81 -1.69
N SER A 165 -37.42 -40.26 -0.45
CA SER A 165 -37.62 -39.33 0.68
C SER A 165 -36.33 -38.86 1.33
N VAL A 166 -35.17 -39.41 0.97
CA VAL A 166 -33.90 -39.22 1.65
C VAL A 166 -32.85 -38.56 0.77
N VAL A 167 -32.85 -38.82 -0.53
CA VAL A 167 -31.79 -38.33 -1.43
C VAL A 167 -32.12 -36.95 -1.96
N SER A 168 -31.23 -36.01 -1.73
CA SER A 168 -31.31 -34.62 -2.17
C SER A 168 -30.07 -34.22 -2.97
N PHE A 169 -30.24 -33.28 -3.92
CA PHE A 169 -29.16 -32.69 -4.71
C PHE A 169 -28.93 -31.21 -4.34
N ARG A 170 -29.46 -30.80 -3.20
CA ARG A 170 -29.34 -29.39 -2.71
C ARG A 170 -27.91 -28.93 -2.60
N ASP A 171 -27.04 -29.73 -1.98
CA ASP A 171 -25.65 -29.37 -1.73
C ASP A 171 -24.89 -29.23 -3.04
N GLU A 172 -25.11 -30.13 -4.01
CA GLU A 172 -24.49 -30.05 -5.34
C GLU A 172 -24.91 -28.78 -6.06
N LEU A 173 -26.19 -28.44 -6.03
CA LEU A 173 -26.68 -27.21 -6.63
C LEU A 173 -26.06 -25.98 -5.97
N GLY A 174 -25.99 -25.97 -4.64
CA GLY A 174 -25.37 -24.87 -3.88
C GLY A 174 -23.91 -24.65 -4.30
N LEU A 175 -23.15 -25.72 -4.41
CA LEU A 175 -21.76 -25.68 -4.90
C LEU A 175 -21.66 -25.24 -6.36
N ILE A 176 -22.53 -25.71 -7.24
CA ILE A 176 -22.58 -25.31 -8.65
C ILE A 176 -22.87 -23.80 -8.73
N CYS A 177 -23.86 -23.31 -8.01
CA CYS A 177 -24.19 -21.88 -8.00
C CYS A 177 -23.02 -21.05 -7.41
N MET A 178 -22.35 -21.52 -6.36
CA MET A 178 -21.20 -20.85 -5.80
C MET A 178 -20.03 -20.77 -6.80
N SER A 179 -19.85 -21.81 -7.61
CA SER A 179 -18.67 -21.95 -8.49
C SER A 179 -18.48 -20.82 -9.50
N HIS A 180 -19.52 -20.10 -9.87
CA HIS A 180 -19.38 -19.03 -10.88
C HIS A 180 -18.59 -17.81 -10.38
N ASN A 181 -18.42 -17.67 -9.07
CA ASN A 181 -17.54 -16.67 -8.43
C ASN A 181 -16.15 -17.20 -8.05
N GLU A 182 -15.93 -18.52 -8.15
CA GLU A 182 -14.70 -19.17 -7.71
C GLU A 182 -13.75 -19.44 -8.89
N ASP A 183 -12.50 -19.77 -8.62
CA ASP A 183 -11.54 -20.13 -9.66
C ASP A 183 -11.65 -21.59 -10.11
N PHE A 184 -10.95 -21.98 -11.19
CA PHE A 184 -11.01 -23.36 -11.70
C PHE A 184 -10.37 -24.37 -10.75
N GLU A 185 -9.41 -23.99 -9.95
CA GLU A 185 -8.78 -24.85 -8.95
C GLU A 185 -9.77 -25.21 -7.84
N TRP A 186 -10.60 -24.25 -7.43
CA TRP A 186 -11.71 -24.50 -6.52
C TRP A 186 -12.72 -25.48 -7.12
N ILE A 187 -13.09 -25.32 -8.41
CA ILE A 187 -14.01 -26.24 -9.09
C ILE A 187 -13.46 -27.66 -9.09
N GLU A 188 -12.19 -27.84 -9.42
CA GLU A 188 -11.55 -29.16 -9.44
C GLU A 188 -11.51 -29.83 -8.07
N LYS A 189 -11.39 -29.05 -7.03
CA LYS A 189 -11.24 -29.54 -5.65
C LYS A 189 -12.57 -29.79 -4.95
N GLU A 190 -13.53 -28.88 -5.08
CA GLU A 190 -14.77 -28.89 -4.30
C GLU A 190 -15.93 -29.55 -5.04
N LEU A 191 -15.90 -29.61 -6.38
CA LEU A 191 -16.93 -30.26 -7.18
C LEU A 191 -16.47 -31.64 -7.67
N SER A 192 -17.40 -32.60 -7.70
CA SER A 192 -17.11 -33.91 -8.23
C SER A 192 -17.35 -33.98 -9.74
N ASN A 193 -16.46 -34.62 -10.47
CA ASN A 193 -16.65 -34.93 -11.89
C ASN A 193 -17.37 -36.30 -12.10
N GLN A 194 -17.55 -37.04 -11.04
CA GLN A 194 -18.27 -38.34 -11.06
C GLN A 194 -18.92 -38.59 -9.71
N SER A 195 -20.20 -38.32 -9.59
CA SER A 195 -20.99 -38.57 -8.41
C SER A 195 -22.29 -39.30 -8.77
N LYS A 196 -22.96 -39.87 -7.78
CA LYS A 196 -24.29 -40.52 -7.99
C LYS A 196 -25.27 -40.01 -6.95
N LYS A 197 -26.45 -39.64 -7.42
CA LYS A 197 -27.62 -39.32 -6.59
C LYS A 197 -28.78 -40.20 -6.99
N GLY A 198 -29.11 -41.14 -6.12
CA GLY A 198 -30.00 -42.23 -6.48
C GLY A 198 -29.45 -43.07 -7.64
N HIS A 199 -30.12 -43.13 -8.76
CA HIS A 199 -29.68 -43.81 -9.97
C HIS A 199 -29.04 -42.88 -11.01
N PHE A 200 -29.03 -41.55 -10.75
CA PHE A 200 -28.48 -40.59 -11.69
C PHE A 200 -26.97 -40.41 -11.46
N GLU A 201 -26.24 -40.39 -12.56
CA GLU A 201 -24.83 -39.98 -12.58
C GLU A 201 -24.79 -38.49 -12.84
N ILE A 202 -23.85 -37.78 -12.18
CA ILE A 202 -23.69 -36.31 -12.22
C ILE A 202 -22.22 -35.97 -12.37
N ASN A 203 -21.93 -35.05 -13.29
CA ASN A 203 -20.66 -34.34 -13.35
C ASN A 203 -20.89 -32.85 -12.98
N SER A 204 -20.75 -32.54 -11.69
CA SER A 204 -20.94 -31.17 -11.19
C SER A 204 -19.91 -30.19 -11.73
N GLN A 205 -18.66 -30.63 -12.01
CA GLN A 205 -17.66 -29.79 -12.65
C GLN A 205 -18.08 -29.37 -14.07
N TYR A 206 -18.63 -30.30 -14.87
CA TYR A 206 -19.11 -30.01 -16.20
C TYR A 206 -20.27 -29.00 -16.19
N ILE A 207 -21.22 -29.16 -15.29
CA ILE A 207 -22.37 -28.26 -15.14
C ILE A 207 -21.89 -26.85 -14.74
N ALA A 208 -20.96 -26.78 -13.78
CA ALA A 208 -20.37 -25.52 -13.34
C ALA A 208 -19.64 -24.77 -14.48
N VAL A 209 -18.90 -25.50 -15.30
CA VAL A 209 -18.19 -24.93 -16.46
C VAL A 209 -19.18 -24.39 -17.50
N LEU A 210 -20.26 -25.12 -17.79
CA LEU A 210 -21.28 -24.65 -18.71
C LEU A 210 -21.97 -23.38 -18.20
N LEU A 211 -22.30 -23.34 -16.89
CA LEU A 211 -22.92 -22.20 -16.26
C LEU A 211 -22.03 -20.95 -16.37
N ARG A 212 -20.75 -21.08 -16.02
CA ARG A 212 -19.78 -19.97 -16.10
C ARG A 212 -19.64 -19.39 -17.51
N ILE A 213 -19.45 -20.25 -18.50
CA ILE A 213 -19.31 -19.78 -19.88
C ILE A 213 -20.62 -19.11 -20.32
N ALA A 214 -21.77 -19.72 -20.05
CA ALA A 214 -23.08 -19.22 -20.45
C ALA A 214 -23.39 -17.84 -19.83
N ASP A 215 -23.03 -17.64 -18.56
CA ASP A 215 -23.18 -16.34 -17.90
C ASP A 215 -22.33 -15.26 -18.58
N TYR A 216 -21.07 -15.55 -18.92
CA TYR A 216 -20.23 -14.62 -19.70
C TYR A 216 -20.82 -14.33 -21.10
N LEU A 217 -21.58 -15.22 -21.70
CA LEU A 217 -22.15 -14.99 -23.03
C LEU A 217 -23.39 -14.10 -23.03
N ASP A 218 -24.01 -13.86 -21.87
CA ASP A 218 -25.19 -13.01 -21.76
C ASP A 218 -24.82 -11.53 -21.70
N ILE A 219 -24.23 -11.05 -22.77
CA ILE A 219 -23.87 -9.65 -22.98
C ILE A 219 -24.38 -9.19 -24.35
N ASP A 220 -25.42 -8.36 -24.39
CA ASP A 220 -25.97 -7.72 -25.56
C ASP A 220 -26.92 -6.56 -25.20
N GLU A 221 -27.39 -5.84 -26.21
CA GLU A 221 -28.28 -4.69 -26.07
C GLU A 221 -29.62 -5.01 -25.37
N GLN A 222 -30.07 -6.26 -25.37
CA GLN A 222 -31.31 -6.63 -24.70
C GLN A 222 -31.18 -6.70 -23.18
N ARG A 223 -29.96 -6.99 -22.67
CA ARG A 223 -29.69 -6.98 -21.24
C ARG A 223 -29.62 -5.56 -20.68
N ALA A 224 -29.36 -4.56 -21.55
CA ALA A 224 -29.26 -3.16 -21.17
C ALA A 224 -30.22 -2.29 -22.01
N PRO A 225 -31.55 -2.33 -21.78
CA PRO A 225 -32.49 -1.55 -22.58
C PRO A 225 -32.20 -0.04 -22.53
N LEU A 226 -32.04 0.59 -23.70
CA LEU A 226 -31.64 1.99 -23.85
C LEU A 226 -32.59 2.98 -23.13
N TYR A 227 -33.87 2.67 -23.04
CA TYR A 227 -34.83 3.50 -22.32
C TYR A 227 -34.58 3.46 -20.82
N LEU A 228 -34.20 2.32 -20.29
CA LEU A 228 -33.85 2.15 -18.88
C LEU A 228 -32.54 2.85 -18.55
N TYR A 229 -31.53 2.72 -19.39
CA TYR A 229 -30.29 3.47 -19.28
C TYR A 229 -30.50 4.99 -19.24
N LYS A 230 -31.33 5.52 -20.14
CA LYS A 230 -31.68 6.95 -20.17
C LYS A 230 -32.44 7.41 -18.92
N TYR A 231 -33.22 6.53 -18.31
CA TYR A 231 -33.95 6.81 -17.08
C TYR A 231 -33.07 6.76 -15.84
N LEU A 232 -32.23 5.74 -15.72
CA LEU A 232 -31.34 5.51 -14.57
C LEU A 232 -30.14 6.44 -14.57
N GLN A 233 -29.63 6.80 -15.74
CA GLN A 233 -28.40 7.63 -15.92
C GLN A 233 -27.24 7.15 -15.05
N PRO A 234 -26.79 5.89 -15.18
CA PRO A 234 -25.72 5.35 -14.38
C PRO A 234 -24.46 6.18 -14.54
N LYS A 235 -23.68 6.31 -13.47
CA LYS A 235 -22.48 7.15 -13.42
C LYS A 235 -21.22 6.28 -13.48
N GLU A 236 -20.15 6.87 -13.99
CA GLU A 236 -18.78 6.32 -13.97
C GLU A 236 -18.70 4.83 -14.37
N PHE A 237 -18.46 3.96 -13.39
CA PHE A 237 -18.29 2.53 -13.63
C PHE A 237 -19.54 1.89 -14.22
N GLY A 238 -20.72 2.22 -13.71
CA GLY A 238 -21.99 1.72 -14.22
C GLY A 238 -22.26 2.16 -15.65
N ASP A 239 -21.90 3.38 -16.03
CA ASP A 239 -22.06 3.90 -17.41
C ASP A 239 -21.29 3.05 -18.42
N LEU A 240 -20.04 2.70 -18.12
CA LEU A 240 -19.23 1.84 -18.99
C LEU A 240 -19.75 0.39 -19.06
N GLU A 241 -20.33 -0.13 -17.95
CA GLU A 241 -20.96 -1.45 -17.94
C GLU A 241 -22.17 -1.49 -18.87
N TRP A 242 -23.05 -0.52 -18.79
CA TRP A 242 -24.20 -0.43 -19.66
C TRP A 242 -23.80 -0.25 -21.13
N LYS A 243 -22.86 0.64 -21.42
CA LYS A 243 -22.41 0.94 -22.77
C LYS A 243 -21.79 -0.24 -23.51
N GLN A 244 -21.09 -1.15 -22.81
CA GLN A 244 -20.53 -2.32 -23.45
C GLN A 244 -21.61 -3.25 -24.03
N HIS A 245 -22.78 -3.33 -23.39
CA HIS A 245 -23.91 -4.11 -23.88
C HIS A 245 -24.49 -3.53 -25.15
N PHE A 246 -24.49 -2.21 -25.32
CA PHE A 246 -25.01 -1.56 -26.55
C PHE A 246 -24.15 -1.81 -27.79
N VAL A 247 -22.89 -2.16 -27.60
CA VAL A 247 -21.96 -2.44 -28.70
C VAL A 247 -22.24 -3.79 -29.34
N ILE A 248 -22.71 -4.75 -28.53
CA ILE A 248 -22.89 -6.14 -28.96
C ILE A 248 -24.29 -6.34 -29.47
N GLU A 249 -24.40 -6.72 -30.73
CA GLU A 249 -25.66 -7.05 -31.36
C GLU A 249 -26.21 -8.37 -30.82
N ASN A 250 -27.53 -8.47 -30.73
CA ASN A 250 -28.22 -9.69 -30.33
C ASN A 250 -28.31 -10.68 -31.50
N PHE A 251 -27.50 -11.74 -31.41
CA PHE A 251 -27.52 -12.86 -32.35
C PHE A 251 -26.97 -14.12 -31.67
N ASP A 252 -27.12 -15.29 -32.33
CA ASP A 252 -26.58 -16.53 -31.83
C ASP A 252 -25.06 -16.50 -31.75
N LYS A 253 -24.51 -16.35 -30.56
CA LYS A 253 -23.07 -16.19 -30.34
C LYS A 253 -22.30 -17.51 -30.53
N VAL A 254 -22.92 -18.65 -30.31
CA VAL A 254 -22.28 -19.97 -30.41
C VAL A 254 -22.61 -20.60 -31.77
N VAL A 255 -21.63 -20.71 -32.64
CA VAL A 255 -21.82 -21.18 -34.02
C VAL A 255 -20.93 -22.39 -34.29
N MET A 256 -21.48 -23.45 -34.91
CA MET A 256 -20.68 -24.60 -35.32
C MET A 256 -19.87 -24.26 -36.57
N ASN A 257 -18.56 -24.44 -36.53
CA ASN A 257 -17.71 -24.37 -37.70
C ASN A 257 -17.59 -25.76 -38.33
N GLU A 258 -18.29 -25.98 -39.43
CA GLU A 258 -18.33 -27.28 -40.12
C GLU A 258 -16.97 -27.77 -40.63
N LYS A 259 -16.00 -26.87 -40.85
CA LYS A 259 -14.65 -27.24 -41.32
C LYS A 259 -13.78 -27.83 -40.22
N THR A 260 -13.88 -27.27 -38.98
CA THR A 260 -13.07 -27.69 -37.85
C THR A 260 -13.78 -28.65 -36.90
N GLY A 261 -15.13 -28.73 -37.00
CA GLY A 261 -15.96 -29.48 -36.04
C GLY A 261 -16.01 -28.86 -34.64
N LEU A 262 -15.50 -27.61 -34.48
CA LEU A 262 -15.51 -26.89 -33.21
C LEU A 262 -16.61 -25.86 -33.20
N LYS A 263 -17.22 -25.64 -32.05
CA LYS A 263 -18.08 -24.49 -31.78
C LYS A 263 -17.20 -23.24 -31.62
N GLU A 264 -17.61 -22.15 -32.22
CA GLU A 264 -16.93 -20.85 -32.16
C GLU A 264 -17.84 -19.83 -31.49
N ILE A 265 -17.29 -19.04 -30.59
CA ILE A 265 -17.97 -17.93 -29.93
C ILE A 265 -17.64 -16.64 -30.69
N ILE A 266 -18.67 -16.00 -31.24
CA ILE A 266 -18.55 -14.82 -32.09
C ILE A 266 -19.22 -13.64 -31.39
N PHE A 267 -18.53 -12.51 -31.33
CA PHE A 267 -19.08 -11.22 -30.92
C PHE A 267 -19.02 -10.26 -32.10
N GLN A 268 -20.15 -9.67 -32.44
CA GLN A 268 -20.23 -8.66 -33.51
C GLN A 268 -20.99 -7.44 -33.02
N GLY A 269 -20.75 -6.32 -33.70
CA GLY A 269 -21.39 -5.05 -33.39
C GLY A 269 -20.55 -3.85 -33.78
N THR A 270 -20.87 -2.68 -33.23
CA THR A 270 -20.18 -1.44 -33.57
C THR A 270 -19.86 -0.62 -32.31
N SER A 271 -18.58 -0.32 -32.12
CA SER A 271 -18.09 0.52 -31.02
C SER A 271 -17.76 1.92 -31.52
N GLN A 272 -18.30 2.94 -30.85
CA GLN A 272 -18.05 4.35 -31.13
C GLN A 272 -17.15 5.03 -30.11
N GLU A 273 -16.96 4.44 -28.93
CA GLU A 273 -16.16 4.99 -27.84
C GLU A 273 -14.91 4.13 -27.59
N PRO A 274 -13.67 4.71 -27.66
CA PRO A 274 -12.45 3.96 -27.40
C PRO A 274 -12.37 3.33 -26.01
N SER A 275 -12.95 3.96 -24.98
CA SER A 275 -13.02 3.45 -23.61
C SER A 275 -13.85 2.18 -23.50
N VAL A 276 -15.02 2.17 -24.13
CA VAL A 276 -15.92 1.01 -24.18
C VAL A 276 -15.28 -0.12 -24.99
N HIS A 277 -14.65 0.22 -26.13
CA HIS A 277 -13.94 -0.78 -26.93
C HIS A 277 -12.81 -1.47 -26.17
N ARG A 278 -11.97 -0.70 -25.46
CA ARG A 278 -10.91 -1.28 -24.59
C ARG A 278 -11.47 -2.16 -23.48
N LYS A 279 -12.62 -1.79 -22.90
CA LYS A 279 -13.28 -2.62 -21.88
C LYS A 279 -13.74 -3.95 -22.46
N LEU A 280 -14.36 -3.93 -23.65
CA LEU A 280 -14.76 -5.14 -24.37
C LEU A 280 -13.57 -6.05 -24.69
N LEU A 281 -12.43 -5.51 -25.10
CA LEU A 281 -11.25 -6.33 -25.34
C LEU A 281 -10.76 -7.05 -24.10
N LYS A 282 -10.74 -6.36 -22.95
CA LYS A 282 -10.42 -6.99 -21.64
C LYS A 282 -11.42 -8.08 -21.28
N TYR A 283 -12.70 -7.83 -21.55
CA TYR A 283 -13.77 -8.82 -21.35
C TYR A 283 -13.54 -10.06 -22.22
N PHE A 284 -13.18 -9.91 -23.47
CA PHE A 284 -12.85 -11.03 -24.37
C PHE A 284 -11.59 -11.77 -23.92
N ASP A 285 -10.57 -11.07 -23.39
CA ASP A 285 -9.40 -11.72 -22.80
C ASP A 285 -9.79 -12.59 -21.59
N SER A 286 -10.72 -12.13 -20.75
CA SER A 286 -11.27 -12.92 -19.63
C SER A 286 -12.01 -14.16 -20.13
N ILE A 287 -12.90 -14.01 -21.11
CA ILE A 287 -13.61 -15.16 -21.74
C ILE A 287 -12.60 -16.14 -22.32
N ASN A 288 -11.58 -15.68 -23.04
CA ASN A 288 -10.55 -16.56 -23.59
C ASN A 288 -9.83 -17.37 -22.50
N GLY A 289 -9.62 -16.78 -21.33
CA GLY A 289 -9.11 -17.49 -20.14
C GLY A 289 -10.05 -18.61 -19.68
N GLU A 290 -11.34 -18.27 -19.52
CA GLU A 290 -12.38 -19.23 -19.12
C GLU A 290 -12.48 -20.39 -20.11
N LEU A 291 -12.49 -20.10 -21.43
CA LEU A 291 -12.58 -21.11 -22.46
C LEU A 291 -11.39 -22.09 -22.45
N ARG A 292 -10.16 -21.59 -22.28
CA ARG A 292 -8.98 -22.45 -22.20
C ARG A 292 -9.06 -23.39 -21.00
N ASN A 293 -9.42 -22.88 -19.84
CA ASN A 293 -9.54 -23.65 -18.62
C ASN A 293 -10.67 -24.68 -18.72
N ALA A 294 -11.82 -24.27 -19.25
CA ALA A 294 -12.99 -25.11 -19.44
C ALA A 294 -12.70 -26.30 -20.38
N VAL A 295 -12.12 -26.04 -21.54
CA VAL A 295 -11.77 -27.10 -22.50
C VAL A 295 -10.74 -28.06 -21.88
N SER A 296 -9.68 -27.52 -21.27
CA SER A 296 -8.65 -28.33 -20.61
C SER A 296 -9.21 -29.21 -19.48
N LEU A 297 -10.17 -28.70 -18.69
CA LEU A 297 -10.83 -29.46 -17.65
C LEU A 297 -11.70 -30.58 -18.24
N CYS A 298 -12.53 -30.25 -19.25
CA CYS A 298 -13.44 -31.22 -19.88
C CYS A 298 -12.69 -32.31 -20.63
N GLU A 299 -11.52 -32.07 -21.18
CA GLU A 299 -10.67 -33.10 -21.82
C GLU A 299 -10.20 -34.18 -20.84
N ARG A 300 -10.17 -33.89 -19.54
CA ARG A 300 -9.77 -34.85 -18.49
C ARG A 300 -10.91 -35.74 -18.00
N PHE A 301 -12.15 -35.46 -18.37
CA PHE A 301 -13.29 -36.26 -17.97
C PHE A 301 -13.37 -37.61 -18.72
N VAL A 302 -13.83 -38.60 -18.00
CA VAL A 302 -14.05 -39.94 -18.60
C VAL A 302 -15.33 -39.93 -19.44
N GLY A 303 -15.19 -40.24 -20.72
CA GLY A 303 -16.29 -40.39 -21.67
C GLY A 303 -16.51 -39.16 -22.55
N SER A 304 -16.99 -39.45 -23.78
CA SER A 304 -17.19 -38.43 -24.83
C SER A 304 -18.36 -37.47 -24.53
N LYS A 305 -19.22 -37.79 -23.58
CA LYS A 305 -20.45 -37.00 -23.29
C LYS A 305 -20.16 -35.63 -22.67
N TYR A 306 -18.99 -35.48 -22.01
CA TYR A 306 -18.60 -34.24 -21.37
C TYR A 306 -17.55 -33.46 -22.14
N LEU A 307 -17.24 -33.89 -23.37
CA LEU A 307 -16.33 -33.12 -24.22
C LEU A 307 -16.95 -31.79 -24.61
N LEU A 308 -16.13 -30.76 -24.58
CA LEU A 308 -16.51 -29.41 -24.98
C LEU A 308 -15.72 -29.04 -26.25
N PRO A 309 -16.22 -29.38 -27.45
CA PRO A 309 -15.56 -29.09 -28.73
C PRO A 309 -15.68 -27.60 -29.05
N LEU A 310 -14.93 -26.76 -28.30
CA LEU A 310 -15.04 -25.33 -28.35
C LEU A 310 -13.68 -24.71 -28.66
N LYS A 311 -13.68 -23.74 -29.56
CA LYS A 311 -12.47 -22.92 -29.79
C LYS A 311 -12.17 -22.11 -28.57
N THR A 312 -10.90 -22.14 -28.09
CA THR A 312 -10.46 -21.52 -26.85
C THR A 312 -10.23 -20.00 -26.94
N SER A 313 -10.71 -19.39 -28.02
CA SER A 313 -10.67 -17.94 -28.23
C SER A 313 -11.90 -17.45 -28.91
N VAL A 314 -12.44 -16.33 -28.47
CA VAL A 314 -13.58 -15.65 -29.12
C VAL A 314 -13.19 -15.08 -30.48
N ILE A 315 -14.14 -15.00 -31.37
CA ILE A 315 -14.02 -14.31 -32.67
C ILE A 315 -14.60 -12.91 -32.50
N ASN A 316 -13.72 -11.93 -32.49
CA ASN A 316 -14.11 -10.52 -32.41
C ASN A 316 -14.40 -9.96 -33.78
N LYS A 317 -15.69 -9.63 -34.06
CA LYS A 317 -16.17 -8.94 -35.24
C LYS A 317 -16.71 -7.54 -34.96
N ILE A 318 -16.30 -6.94 -33.81
CA ILE A 318 -16.71 -5.58 -33.46
C ILE A 318 -16.00 -4.59 -34.39
N GLN A 319 -16.77 -3.79 -35.09
CA GLN A 319 -16.27 -2.72 -35.93
C GLN A 319 -16.10 -1.44 -35.09
N THR A 320 -15.07 -0.67 -35.38
CA THR A 320 -14.90 0.65 -34.80
C THR A 320 -15.42 1.72 -35.76
N LYS A 321 -16.18 2.69 -35.22
CA LYS A 321 -16.66 3.84 -35.91
C LYS A 321 -16.16 5.12 -35.21
N ASP A 322 -15.76 6.10 -35.99
CA ASP A 322 -15.24 7.39 -35.55
C ASP A 322 -13.82 7.33 -34.89
N PHE A 323 -13.19 6.16 -34.82
CA PHE A 323 -11.80 5.95 -34.47
C PHE A 323 -11.23 4.71 -35.14
N SER A 324 -9.91 4.69 -35.32
CA SER A 324 -9.22 3.48 -35.81
C SER A 324 -8.57 2.78 -34.60
N PHE A 325 -8.76 1.49 -34.49
CA PHE A 325 -8.13 0.65 -33.48
C PHE A 325 -7.01 -0.17 -34.14
N SER A 326 -5.88 -0.18 -33.51
CA SER A 326 -4.80 -1.13 -33.81
C SER A 326 -4.43 -1.85 -32.52
N ASP A 327 -4.19 -3.15 -32.58
CA ASP A 327 -3.80 -3.96 -31.41
C ASP A 327 -2.34 -3.69 -31.00
N LEU A 328 -2.02 -2.40 -30.83
CA LEU A 328 -0.76 -1.96 -30.26
C LEU A 328 -0.88 -1.97 -28.75
N ARG A 329 -0.09 -2.79 -28.10
CA ARG A 329 -0.02 -2.89 -26.64
C ARG A 329 1.33 -2.38 -26.16
N LEU A 330 1.32 -1.61 -25.07
CA LEU A 330 2.53 -1.32 -24.35
C LEU A 330 3.00 -2.62 -23.70
N SER A 331 4.11 -3.17 -24.17
CA SER A 331 4.73 -4.35 -23.58
C SER A 331 5.91 -3.94 -22.70
N LEU A 332 6.08 -4.61 -21.58
CA LEU A 332 7.22 -4.45 -20.70
C LEU A 332 8.12 -5.66 -20.86
N ASP A 333 9.40 -5.42 -21.07
CA ASP A 333 10.40 -6.48 -20.98
C ASP A 333 10.63 -6.83 -19.52
N TYR A 334 10.28 -8.05 -19.13
CA TYR A 334 10.37 -8.51 -17.75
C TYR A 334 11.78 -8.38 -17.19
N ASN A 335 12.79 -8.83 -17.95
CA ASN A 335 14.18 -8.78 -17.50
C ASN A 335 14.69 -7.34 -17.36
N ALA A 336 14.33 -6.45 -18.31
CA ALA A 336 14.72 -5.04 -18.24
C ALA A 336 14.06 -4.34 -17.04
N VAL A 337 12.75 -4.56 -16.82
CA VAL A 337 12.04 -3.97 -15.69
C VAL A 337 12.52 -4.53 -14.36
N THR A 338 12.72 -5.84 -14.29
CA THR A 338 13.19 -6.51 -13.08
C THR A 338 14.61 -6.04 -12.70
N ASN A 339 15.51 -5.94 -13.67
CA ASN A 339 16.86 -5.40 -13.45
C ASN A 339 16.82 -3.92 -13.02
N LEU A 340 15.91 -3.13 -13.57
CA LEU A 340 15.74 -1.73 -13.15
C LEU A 340 15.23 -1.66 -11.70
N LEU A 341 14.24 -2.47 -11.35
CA LEU A 341 13.63 -2.47 -10.01
C LEU A 341 14.56 -3.07 -8.94
N MET A 342 15.39 -4.06 -9.29
CA MET A 342 16.34 -4.71 -8.38
C MET A 342 17.70 -4.01 -8.37
N GLY A 343 17.92 -3.00 -9.21
CA GLY A 343 19.21 -2.32 -9.33
C GLY A 343 19.54 -1.42 -8.14
N GLU A 344 20.83 -1.26 -7.87
CA GLU A 344 21.36 -0.29 -6.90
C GLU A 344 20.88 1.15 -7.18
N HIS A 345 20.44 1.41 -8.41
CA HIS A 345 19.90 2.72 -8.83
C HIS A 345 18.62 3.14 -8.08
N ILE A 346 17.80 2.18 -7.65
CA ILE A 346 16.58 2.51 -6.89
C ILE A 346 16.88 2.51 -5.39
N TYR A 347 17.52 1.49 -4.88
CA TYR A 347 17.71 1.31 -3.44
C TYR A 347 19.03 1.87 -2.90
N GLY A 348 20.03 2.08 -3.73
CA GLY A 348 21.34 2.63 -3.37
C GLY A 348 22.30 1.64 -2.69
N ASP A 349 21.81 0.63 -1.98
CA ASP A 349 22.61 -0.41 -1.31
C ASP A 349 21.82 -1.73 -1.29
N LYS A 350 22.50 -2.83 -1.58
CA LYS A 350 21.93 -4.20 -1.56
C LYS A 350 21.40 -4.63 -0.20
N LYS A 351 21.95 -4.08 0.88
CA LYS A 351 21.50 -4.33 2.27
C LYS A 351 20.01 -4.01 2.48
N TYR A 352 19.47 -3.08 1.69
CA TYR A 352 18.05 -2.74 1.78
C TYR A 352 17.10 -3.85 1.34
N GLY A 353 17.59 -4.89 0.65
CA GLY A 353 16.83 -6.12 0.44
C GLY A 353 16.37 -6.75 1.75
N LEU A 354 17.27 -6.84 2.74
CA LEU A 354 16.91 -7.36 4.07
C LEU A 354 15.90 -6.45 4.80
N ARG A 355 16.03 -5.12 4.64
CA ARG A 355 15.05 -4.18 5.21
C ARG A 355 13.64 -4.42 4.69
N GLU A 356 13.48 -4.60 3.38
CA GLU A 356 12.16 -4.86 2.77
C GLU A 356 11.54 -6.19 3.27
N LEU A 357 12.37 -7.23 3.42
CA LEU A 357 11.90 -8.52 3.92
C LEU A 357 11.44 -8.44 5.39
N ILE A 358 12.25 -7.84 6.27
CA ILE A 358 11.89 -7.67 7.68
C ILE A 358 10.64 -6.79 7.81
N GLN A 359 10.51 -5.76 7.00
CA GLN A 359 9.33 -4.91 7.00
C GLN A 359 8.05 -5.66 6.61
N ASN A 360 8.11 -6.49 5.56
CA ASN A 360 6.98 -7.34 5.19
C ASN A 360 6.59 -8.28 6.34
N SER A 361 7.56 -8.79 7.07
CA SER A 361 7.34 -9.59 8.28
C SER A 361 6.68 -8.79 9.41
N ILE A 362 7.09 -7.53 9.62
CA ILE A 362 6.44 -6.63 10.59
C ILE A 362 4.98 -6.39 10.20
N ASP A 363 4.70 -6.07 8.93
CA ASP A 363 3.35 -5.85 8.43
C ASP A 363 2.47 -7.10 8.61
N ALA A 364 3.01 -8.28 8.32
CA ALA A 364 2.31 -9.55 8.50
C ALA A 364 2.02 -9.85 9.99
N CYS A 365 2.98 -9.61 10.88
CA CYS A 365 2.82 -9.78 12.32
C CYS A 365 1.78 -8.81 12.90
N LYS A 366 1.80 -7.54 12.51
CA LYS A 366 0.82 -6.54 12.95
C LYS A 366 -0.58 -6.86 12.45
N THR A 367 -0.69 -7.30 11.21
CA THR A 367 -1.96 -7.78 10.64
C THR A 367 -2.50 -8.99 11.42
N MET A 368 -1.64 -9.92 11.80
CA MET A 368 -2.01 -11.08 12.61
C MET A 368 -2.38 -10.71 14.04
N GLU A 369 -1.65 -9.77 14.65
CA GLU A 369 -1.94 -9.26 16.00
C GLU A 369 -3.37 -8.74 16.09
N GLU A 370 -3.80 -7.92 15.12
CA GLU A 370 -5.16 -7.42 15.06
C GLU A 370 -6.19 -8.52 14.76
N SER A 371 -5.87 -9.47 13.86
CA SER A 371 -6.75 -10.59 13.54
C SER A 371 -6.95 -11.52 14.74
N SER A 372 -5.92 -11.73 15.54
CA SER A 372 -5.93 -12.64 16.68
C SER A 372 -6.93 -12.23 17.77
N LEU A 373 -7.25 -10.94 17.86
CA LEU A 373 -8.22 -10.41 18.82
C LEU A 373 -9.64 -10.94 18.58
N GLN A 374 -9.93 -11.39 17.37
CA GLN A 374 -11.24 -11.92 16.96
C GLN A 374 -11.28 -13.45 16.89
N MET A 375 -10.15 -14.13 17.09
CA MET A 375 -10.03 -15.57 16.95
C MET A 375 -10.19 -16.30 18.28
N GLU A 376 -10.99 -17.38 18.30
CA GLU A 376 -11.20 -18.18 19.52
C GLU A 376 -9.93 -18.86 20.01
N GLU A 377 -9.01 -19.23 19.12
CA GLU A 377 -7.74 -19.87 19.45
C GLU A 377 -6.87 -19.03 20.39
N PHE A 378 -6.94 -17.70 20.25
CA PHE A 378 -6.18 -16.75 21.07
C PHE A 378 -6.96 -16.23 22.28
N ARG A 379 -8.14 -16.77 22.56
CA ARG A 379 -9.00 -16.35 23.68
C ARG A 379 -8.35 -16.54 25.06
N TYR A 380 -7.50 -17.56 25.18
CA TYR A 380 -6.84 -17.92 26.45
C TYR A 380 -5.33 -17.64 26.46
N GLN A 381 -4.72 -17.47 25.30
CA GLN A 381 -3.30 -17.16 25.16
C GLN A 381 -3.12 -16.13 24.07
N SER A 382 -2.71 -14.92 24.45
CA SER A 382 -2.50 -13.84 23.49
C SER A 382 -1.44 -14.21 22.44
N TYR A 383 -1.69 -13.80 21.20
CA TYR A 383 -0.71 -13.93 20.12
C TYR A 383 0.60 -13.20 20.50
N GLN A 384 1.71 -13.87 20.30
CA GLN A 384 3.05 -13.33 20.57
C GLN A 384 3.81 -13.23 19.25
N PRO A 385 3.89 -12.03 18.64
CA PRO A 385 4.61 -11.86 17.39
C PRO A 385 6.11 -12.06 17.57
N PHE A 386 6.77 -12.63 16.56
CA PHE A 386 8.23 -12.68 16.49
C PHE A 386 8.71 -12.74 15.05
N ILE A 387 9.93 -12.25 14.86
CA ILE A 387 10.70 -12.40 13.63
C ILE A 387 12.02 -13.06 13.99
N SER A 388 12.44 -14.04 13.22
CA SER A 388 13.70 -14.78 13.43
C SER A 388 14.54 -14.79 12.17
N ILE A 389 15.82 -14.51 12.30
CA ILE A 389 16.83 -14.62 11.24
C ILE A 389 17.83 -15.69 11.67
N VAL A 390 17.88 -16.78 10.92
CA VAL A 390 18.79 -17.89 11.18
C VAL A 390 19.85 -17.94 10.11
N LEU A 391 21.10 -17.76 10.50
CA LEU A 391 22.27 -17.87 9.63
C LEU A 391 22.80 -19.31 9.70
N ASP A 392 22.25 -20.18 8.84
CA ASP A 392 22.56 -21.61 8.83
C ASP A 392 23.78 -21.89 7.97
N LYS A 393 24.94 -22.04 8.62
CA LYS A 393 26.20 -22.37 7.95
C LYS A 393 26.24 -23.82 7.48
N ASP A 394 25.53 -24.72 8.17
CA ASP A 394 25.55 -26.15 7.86
C ASP A 394 24.79 -26.44 6.57
N ARG A 395 23.64 -25.76 6.38
CA ARG A 395 22.81 -25.86 5.17
C ARG A 395 23.13 -24.83 4.11
N ARG A 396 24.01 -23.90 4.40
CA ARG A 396 24.36 -22.76 3.53
C ARG A 396 23.13 -21.90 3.18
N GLN A 397 22.34 -21.58 4.18
CA GLN A 397 21.10 -20.82 4.02
C GLN A 397 20.98 -19.70 5.04
N VAL A 398 20.39 -18.60 4.63
CA VAL A 398 19.86 -17.57 5.54
C VAL A 398 18.35 -17.69 5.53
N VAL A 399 17.77 -17.93 6.69
CA VAL A 399 16.32 -18.13 6.84
C VAL A 399 15.74 -16.99 7.65
N LEU A 400 14.86 -16.22 7.02
CA LEU A 400 14.05 -15.20 7.69
C LEU A 400 12.65 -15.76 7.88
N MET A 401 12.15 -15.77 9.11
CA MET A 401 10.88 -16.35 9.47
C MET A 401 10.08 -15.39 10.36
N ASP A 402 8.79 -15.30 10.10
CA ASP A 402 7.80 -14.65 10.98
C ASP A 402 6.65 -15.61 11.30
N ASN A 403 5.90 -15.29 12.35
CA ASN A 403 4.65 -15.95 12.67
C ASN A 403 3.43 -15.05 12.38
N GLY A 404 3.54 -14.19 11.39
CA GLY A 404 2.49 -13.27 10.93
C GLY A 404 1.29 -13.95 10.28
N SER A 405 0.51 -13.20 9.53
CA SER A 405 -0.73 -13.69 8.90
C SER A 405 -0.51 -14.77 7.83
N GLY A 406 0.69 -14.89 7.27
CA GLY A 406 0.93 -15.71 6.11
C GLY A 406 0.15 -15.27 4.87
N MET A 407 0.17 -16.09 3.82
CA MET A 407 -0.50 -15.80 2.55
C MET A 407 -1.28 -17.01 2.05
N SER A 408 -2.56 -16.80 1.70
CA SER A 408 -3.37 -17.79 0.98
C SER A 408 -2.94 -17.89 -0.48
N ILE A 409 -3.41 -18.90 -1.17
CA ILE A 409 -3.13 -19.06 -2.60
C ILE A 409 -3.68 -17.90 -3.43
N GLU A 410 -4.82 -17.32 -3.04
CA GLU A 410 -5.42 -16.16 -3.70
C GLU A 410 -4.56 -14.91 -3.52
N ILE A 411 -4.07 -14.68 -2.29
CA ILE A 411 -3.14 -13.56 -2.01
C ILE A 411 -1.85 -13.74 -2.80
N LEU A 412 -1.33 -14.96 -2.89
CA LEU A 412 -0.14 -15.27 -3.68
C LEU A 412 -0.37 -14.95 -5.15
N LYS A 413 -1.40 -15.52 -5.78
CA LYS A 413 -1.70 -15.35 -7.20
C LYS A 413 -2.08 -13.92 -7.58
N LYS A 414 -2.89 -13.27 -6.76
CA LYS A 414 -3.48 -11.97 -7.08
C LYS A 414 -2.55 -10.79 -6.79
N TYR A 415 -1.71 -10.91 -5.76
CA TYR A 415 -0.89 -9.81 -5.25
C TYR A 415 0.60 -10.13 -5.23
N PHE A 416 1.01 -11.18 -4.52
CA PHE A 416 2.42 -11.45 -4.26
C PHE A 416 3.23 -11.74 -5.54
N LEU A 417 2.65 -12.45 -6.48
CA LEU A 417 3.24 -12.80 -7.78
C LEU A 417 3.02 -11.72 -8.85
N ASN A 418 2.24 -10.68 -8.57
CA ASN A 418 1.98 -9.58 -9.48
C ASN A 418 2.80 -8.34 -9.07
N VAL A 419 3.92 -8.14 -9.73
CA VAL A 419 4.82 -7.01 -9.50
C VAL A 419 4.08 -5.67 -9.67
N GLY A 420 4.18 -4.80 -8.69
CA GLY A 420 3.50 -3.51 -8.68
C GLY A 420 2.07 -3.54 -8.13
N VAL A 421 1.60 -4.71 -7.67
CA VAL A 421 0.28 -4.85 -7.03
C VAL A 421 0.46 -5.20 -5.56
N SER A 422 0.09 -4.29 -4.66
CA SER A 422 0.19 -4.51 -3.22
C SER A 422 -1.12 -5.05 -2.64
N TYR A 423 -1.07 -6.15 -1.88
CA TYR A 423 -2.19 -6.64 -1.09
C TYR A 423 -2.68 -5.57 -0.11
N TYR A 424 -1.77 -4.93 0.58
CA TYR A 424 -2.07 -3.93 1.59
C TYR A 424 -2.66 -2.62 1.06
N ALA A 425 -2.47 -2.32 -0.23
CA ALA A 425 -3.09 -1.20 -0.92
C ALA A 425 -4.39 -1.59 -1.66
N SER A 426 -4.75 -2.87 -1.65
CA SER A 426 -5.92 -3.38 -2.35
C SER A 426 -7.22 -3.16 -1.57
N ASP A 427 -8.33 -3.16 -2.30
CA ASP A 427 -9.66 -3.16 -1.68
C ASP A 427 -9.88 -4.38 -0.78
N ASP A 428 -9.32 -5.52 -1.14
CA ASP A 428 -9.44 -6.75 -0.35
C ASP A 428 -8.82 -6.61 1.05
N TYR A 429 -7.87 -5.71 1.25
CA TYR A 429 -7.31 -5.39 2.56
C TYR A 429 -7.98 -4.17 3.21
N LEU A 430 -8.08 -3.06 2.47
CA LEU A 430 -8.52 -1.77 3.01
C LEU A 430 -9.98 -1.81 3.50
N LEU A 431 -10.85 -2.55 2.80
CA LEU A 431 -12.27 -2.65 3.14
C LEU A 431 -12.56 -3.61 4.31
N GLN A 432 -11.55 -4.31 4.83
CA GLN A 432 -11.69 -5.11 6.05
C GLN A 432 -11.85 -4.24 7.32
N GLY A 433 -11.59 -2.94 7.20
CA GLY A 433 -11.74 -2.00 8.32
C GLY A 433 -10.76 -2.24 9.44
N ARG A 434 -9.53 -2.60 9.11
CA ARG A 434 -8.43 -2.78 10.06
C ARG A 434 -7.94 -1.41 10.54
N ASN A 435 -7.48 -1.35 11.78
CA ASN A 435 -6.86 -0.14 12.35
C ASN A 435 -5.40 -0.01 11.93
N TYR A 436 -4.71 -1.13 11.76
CA TYR A 436 -3.34 -1.13 11.33
C TYR A 436 -3.21 -0.72 9.85
N SER A 437 -2.38 0.28 9.61
CA SER A 437 -2.01 0.71 8.25
C SER A 437 -0.61 0.20 7.93
N PRO A 438 -0.47 -0.79 7.04
CA PRO A 438 0.82 -1.37 6.70
C PRO A 438 1.78 -0.38 6.05
N ILE A 439 3.06 -0.73 6.07
CA ILE A 439 4.14 0.07 5.48
C ILE A 439 4.27 -0.22 3.99
N GLY A 440 3.99 -1.47 3.58
CA GLY A 440 4.14 -1.96 2.20
C GLY A 440 3.02 -1.50 1.26
N HIS A 441 3.29 -0.52 0.39
CA HIS A 441 2.28 0.03 -0.54
C HIS A 441 2.55 -0.26 -2.02
N TYR A 442 3.78 -0.54 -2.42
CA TYR A 442 4.17 -0.53 -3.83
C TYR A 442 4.09 -1.88 -4.54
N GLY A 443 3.99 -2.99 -3.80
CA GLY A 443 3.95 -4.34 -4.38
C GLY A 443 5.25 -4.78 -5.10
N ILE A 444 6.38 -4.13 -4.81
CA ILE A 444 7.69 -4.44 -5.41
C ILE A 444 8.73 -4.84 -4.35
N GLY A 445 8.44 -4.65 -3.06
CA GLY A 445 9.41 -4.84 -1.98
C GLY A 445 10.00 -6.26 -1.93
N PHE A 446 9.21 -7.28 -2.31
CA PHE A 446 9.70 -8.65 -2.35
C PHE A 446 10.82 -8.84 -3.39
N LEU A 447 10.77 -8.17 -4.53
CA LEU A 447 11.83 -8.26 -5.55
C LEU A 447 13.21 -7.84 -5.03
N ALA A 448 13.25 -7.04 -3.97
CA ALA A 448 14.50 -6.65 -3.32
C ALA A 448 15.26 -7.85 -2.71
N CYS A 449 14.60 -9.01 -2.49
CA CYS A 449 15.29 -10.25 -2.08
C CYS A 449 16.35 -10.69 -3.08
N PHE A 450 16.20 -10.39 -4.38
CA PHE A 450 17.16 -10.71 -5.41
C PHE A 450 18.44 -9.83 -5.38
N MET A 451 18.48 -8.82 -4.54
CA MET A 451 19.72 -8.12 -4.18
C MET A 451 20.58 -8.94 -3.22
N LEU A 452 19.95 -9.87 -2.47
CA LEU A 452 20.59 -10.70 -1.46
C LEU A 452 20.89 -12.12 -1.96
N SER A 453 20.07 -12.66 -2.88
CA SER A 453 20.18 -14.04 -3.34
C SER A 453 19.57 -14.19 -4.73
N ASP A 454 20.25 -14.90 -5.63
CA ASP A 454 19.73 -15.19 -6.98
C ASP A 454 18.66 -16.31 -6.96
N ARG A 455 18.61 -17.09 -5.89
CA ARG A 455 17.58 -18.09 -5.66
C ARG A 455 16.90 -17.83 -4.33
N VAL A 456 15.58 -17.78 -4.34
CA VAL A 456 14.75 -17.51 -3.16
C VAL A 456 13.66 -18.56 -3.06
N GLU A 457 13.49 -19.15 -1.88
CA GLU A 457 12.37 -20.02 -1.58
C GLU A 457 11.50 -19.37 -0.51
N VAL A 458 10.19 -19.38 -0.73
CA VAL A 458 9.19 -18.86 0.21
C VAL A 458 8.26 -20.00 0.62
N LYS A 459 8.10 -20.20 1.92
CA LYS A 459 7.09 -21.06 2.49
C LYS A 459 6.16 -20.21 3.33
N THR A 460 4.87 -20.33 3.10
CA THR A 460 3.89 -19.51 3.81
C THR A 460 2.66 -20.32 4.18
N VAL A 461 2.15 -20.10 5.38
CA VAL A 461 0.94 -20.73 5.93
C VAL A 461 -0.02 -19.63 6.32
N TYR A 462 -1.16 -19.56 5.65
CA TYR A 462 -2.18 -18.56 5.95
C TYR A 462 -2.96 -18.93 7.20
N TYR A 463 -3.20 -17.96 8.07
CA TYR A 463 -3.80 -18.21 9.39
C TYR A 463 -5.24 -18.76 9.38
N LYS A 464 -5.93 -18.70 8.23
CA LYS A 464 -7.32 -19.18 8.10
C LYS A 464 -7.40 -20.59 7.51
N ASP A 465 -6.46 -21.01 6.68
CA ASP A 465 -6.56 -22.28 5.96
C ASP A 465 -5.51 -23.32 6.38
N HIS A 466 -4.48 -22.93 7.12
CA HIS A 466 -3.40 -23.76 7.65
C HIS A 466 -2.72 -24.67 6.60
N LYS A 467 -2.78 -24.30 5.33
CA LYS A 467 -2.10 -24.99 4.24
C LYS A 467 -0.77 -24.31 3.94
N MET A 468 0.28 -25.11 3.79
CA MET A 468 1.57 -24.57 3.40
C MET A 468 1.70 -24.48 1.89
N ASN A 469 1.92 -23.27 1.42
CA ASN A 469 2.31 -22.97 0.06
C ASN A 469 3.83 -22.78 0.02
N ARG A 470 4.52 -23.49 -0.87
CA ARG A 470 5.95 -23.39 -1.09
C ARG A 470 6.23 -22.93 -2.51
N ILE A 471 6.99 -21.84 -2.65
CA ILE A 471 7.26 -21.19 -3.92
C ILE A 471 8.77 -21.05 -4.07
N SER A 472 9.31 -21.41 -5.23
CA SER A 472 10.71 -21.22 -5.57
C SER A 472 10.86 -20.25 -6.73
N PHE A 473 11.75 -19.26 -6.54
CA PHE A 473 12.05 -18.20 -7.50
C PHE A 473 13.51 -18.26 -7.91
N GLU A 474 13.77 -17.93 -9.16
CA GLU A 474 15.13 -17.70 -9.69
C GLU A 474 15.17 -16.33 -10.38
N LYS A 475 16.25 -15.56 -10.16
CA LYS A 475 16.37 -14.14 -10.52
C LYS A 475 16.07 -13.82 -12.00
N ASN A 476 16.40 -14.69 -12.91
CA ASN A 476 16.24 -14.44 -14.34
C ASN A 476 15.16 -15.33 -14.97
N SER A 477 14.22 -15.84 -14.17
CA SER A 477 13.15 -16.70 -14.64
C SER A 477 11.79 -16.09 -14.35
N GLU A 478 10.92 -16.06 -15.35
CA GLU A 478 9.49 -15.71 -15.20
C GLU A 478 8.68 -16.90 -14.65
N TYR A 479 9.25 -18.10 -14.70
CA TYR A 479 8.57 -19.32 -14.29
C TYR A 479 8.78 -19.59 -12.81
N ILE A 480 7.70 -19.92 -12.14
CA ILE A 480 7.63 -20.13 -10.71
C ILE A 480 7.18 -21.57 -10.45
N CYS A 481 7.84 -22.26 -9.54
CA CYS A 481 7.40 -23.56 -9.08
C CYS A 481 6.62 -23.39 -7.79
N LEU A 482 5.35 -23.80 -7.79
CA LEU A 482 4.49 -23.79 -6.63
C LEU A 482 4.18 -25.25 -6.23
N THR A 483 4.39 -25.57 -4.97
CA THR A 483 4.03 -26.87 -4.39
C THR A 483 3.21 -26.69 -3.13
N TYR A 484 2.33 -27.64 -2.85
CA TYR A 484 1.46 -27.64 -1.68
C TYR A 484 1.89 -28.79 -0.76
N GLU A 485 1.99 -28.50 0.51
CA GLU A 485 2.23 -29.51 1.53
C GLU A 485 1.17 -29.37 2.61
N ASN A 486 0.61 -30.52 3.04
CA ASN A 486 -0.23 -30.53 4.22
C ASN A 486 0.69 -30.49 5.44
N ASP A 487 0.83 -29.32 6.03
CA ASP A 487 1.66 -29.13 7.21
C ASP A 487 0.82 -28.62 8.38
N SER A 488 1.13 -29.12 9.58
CA SER A 488 0.53 -28.69 10.84
C SER A 488 1.25 -27.50 11.47
N ARG A 489 2.06 -26.74 10.72
CA ARG A 489 2.79 -25.58 11.22
C ARG A 489 1.85 -24.45 11.59
N GLN A 490 2.30 -23.65 12.53
CA GLN A 490 1.67 -22.36 12.82
C GLN A 490 1.74 -21.46 11.59
N GLN A 491 0.79 -20.53 11.47
CA GLN A 491 0.78 -19.49 10.44
C GLN A 491 2.08 -18.69 10.42
N GLY A 492 2.37 -18.07 9.28
CA GLY A 492 3.53 -17.22 9.08
C GLY A 492 4.22 -17.45 7.74
N THR A 493 5.36 -16.82 7.56
CA THR A 493 6.15 -16.91 6.33
C THR A 493 7.62 -17.20 6.66
N GLU A 494 8.25 -18.06 5.86
CA GLU A 494 9.66 -18.41 5.90
C GLU A 494 10.27 -18.10 4.54
N ILE A 495 11.30 -17.27 4.50
CA ILE A 495 12.05 -16.89 3.30
C ILE A 495 13.46 -17.44 3.43
N ILE A 496 13.89 -18.23 2.45
CA ILE A 496 15.18 -18.91 2.43
C ILE A 496 16.03 -18.33 1.31
N LEU A 497 17.21 -17.86 1.67
CA LEU A 497 18.19 -17.23 0.80
C LEU A 497 19.50 -18.04 0.79
N ASP A 498 20.32 -17.87 -0.26
CA ASP A 498 21.68 -18.41 -0.28
C ASP A 498 22.56 -17.69 0.74
N TYR A 499 23.28 -18.47 1.55
CA TYR A 499 24.11 -17.96 2.64
C TYR A 499 25.23 -17.07 2.14
N ASP A 500 25.99 -17.55 1.11
CA ASP A 500 27.18 -16.85 0.65
C ASP A 500 26.85 -15.53 -0.01
N GLN A 501 25.83 -15.52 -0.84
CA GLN A 501 25.36 -14.31 -1.51
C GLN A 501 24.82 -13.31 -0.52
N CYS A 502 23.96 -13.76 0.40
CA CYS A 502 23.35 -12.87 1.40
C CYS A 502 24.43 -12.30 2.35
N MET A 503 25.26 -13.17 2.94
CA MET A 503 26.29 -12.71 3.87
C MET A 503 27.39 -11.91 3.17
N GLY A 504 27.65 -12.16 1.89
CA GLY A 504 28.57 -11.36 1.07
C GLY A 504 28.17 -9.87 1.03
N VAL A 505 26.88 -9.56 1.04
CA VAL A 505 26.35 -8.18 1.13
C VAL A 505 26.73 -7.51 2.46
N PHE A 506 26.93 -8.29 3.53
CA PHE A 506 27.32 -7.82 4.87
C PHE A 506 28.80 -8.08 5.18
N ASP A 507 29.67 -8.16 4.15
CA ASP A 507 31.11 -8.42 4.26
C ASP A 507 31.44 -9.73 4.98
N ASN A 508 30.54 -10.70 4.94
CA ASN A 508 30.59 -11.98 5.66
C ASN A 508 30.75 -11.84 7.20
N LYS A 509 30.28 -10.72 7.76
CA LYS A 509 30.31 -10.44 9.19
C LYS A 509 28.90 -10.39 9.76
N VAL A 510 28.65 -11.18 10.79
CA VAL A 510 27.36 -11.23 11.48
C VAL A 510 27.09 -9.89 12.17
N GLU A 511 28.11 -9.26 12.71
CA GLU A 511 28.04 -7.96 13.37
C GLU A 511 27.52 -6.86 12.43
N ASN A 512 27.90 -6.89 11.15
CA ASN A 512 27.43 -5.92 10.16
C ASN A 512 25.92 -6.10 9.89
N LEU A 513 25.44 -7.35 9.84
CA LEU A 513 24.01 -7.64 9.70
C LEU A 513 23.24 -7.19 10.95
N VAL A 514 23.76 -7.49 12.14
CA VAL A 514 23.13 -7.06 13.41
C VAL A 514 23.04 -5.54 13.48
N SER A 515 24.17 -4.84 13.26
CA SER A 515 24.20 -3.37 13.26
C SER A 515 23.28 -2.76 12.22
N PHE A 516 23.13 -3.40 11.07
CA PHE A 516 22.16 -2.98 10.05
C PHE A 516 20.72 -3.09 10.55
N VAL A 517 20.36 -4.20 11.21
CA VAL A 517 19.01 -4.39 11.77
C VAL A 517 18.75 -3.37 12.89
N GLU A 518 19.67 -3.23 13.85
CA GLU A 518 19.53 -2.30 14.98
C GLU A 518 19.37 -0.84 14.54
N ARG A 519 20.02 -0.45 13.45
CA ARG A 519 19.93 0.91 12.92
C ARG A 519 18.65 1.16 12.12
N ASN A 520 18.22 0.16 11.35
CA ASN A 520 17.12 0.34 10.39
C ASN A 520 15.74 0.15 11.00
N PHE A 521 15.63 -0.38 12.21
CA PHE A 521 14.35 -0.65 12.84
C PHE A 521 14.28 -0.08 14.26
N LEU A 522 13.08 0.42 14.61
CA LEU A 522 12.71 0.71 15.99
C LEU A 522 11.90 -0.45 16.55
N ASP A 523 11.90 -0.57 17.87
CA ASP A 523 11.09 -1.57 18.57
C ASP A 523 9.59 -1.31 18.33
N ALA A 524 9.01 -2.15 17.49
CA ALA A 524 7.59 -2.16 17.17
C ALA A 524 6.77 -3.07 18.10
N GLY A 525 7.35 -3.56 19.19
CA GLY A 525 6.77 -4.60 20.04
C GLY A 525 6.85 -6.00 19.43
N ILE A 526 7.68 -6.19 18.40
CA ILE A 526 7.93 -7.46 17.73
C ILE A 526 9.41 -7.80 17.90
N PRO A 527 9.76 -8.83 18.70
CA PRO A 527 11.15 -9.23 18.89
C PRO A 527 11.75 -9.74 17.58
N ILE A 528 12.91 -9.19 17.21
CA ILE A 528 13.74 -9.68 16.10
C ILE A 528 14.89 -10.48 16.71
N LYS A 529 14.91 -11.79 16.47
CA LYS A 529 15.93 -12.70 16.99
C LYS A 529 16.88 -13.11 15.88
N ILE A 530 18.18 -12.98 16.12
CA ILE A 530 19.22 -13.42 15.20
C ILE A 530 19.95 -14.60 15.84
N SER A 531 20.18 -15.65 15.08
CA SER A 531 20.95 -16.82 15.53
C SER A 531 21.83 -17.36 14.41
N THR A 532 22.96 -17.94 14.77
CA THR A 532 23.81 -18.71 13.86
C THR A 532 23.64 -20.18 14.15
N MET A 533 23.62 -21.02 13.10
CA MET A 533 23.62 -22.47 13.19
C MET A 533 24.95 -22.98 12.67
N GLU A 534 25.67 -23.72 13.50
CA GLU A 534 26.96 -24.31 13.13
C GLU A 534 27.13 -25.67 13.85
N ASN A 535 27.49 -26.71 13.10
CA ASN A 535 27.60 -28.10 13.61
C ASN A 535 26.33 -28.57 14.35
N GLY A 536 25.17 -28.23 13.84
CA GLY A 536 23.86 -28.58 14.41
C GLY A 536 23.52 -27.88 15.73
N LYS A 537 24.31 -26.86 16.14
CA LYS A 537 24.08 -26.12 17.37
C LYS A 537 23.68 -24.67 17.07
N PRO A 538 22.54 -24.21 17.58
CA PRO A 538 22.17 -22.81 17.49
C PRO A 538 22.97 -21.97 18.49
N ASN A 539 23.44 -20.82 18.06
CA ASN A 539 24.02 -19.78 18.90
C ASN A 539 23.22 -18.49 18.71
N ILE A 540 22.64 -17.97 19.78
CA ILE A 540 21.87 -16.73 19.73
C ILE A 540 22.86 -15.55 19.68
N VAL A 541 22.64 -14.66 18.73
CA VAL A 541 23.39 -13.42 18.59
C VAL A 541 22.55 -12.30 19.19
N GLU A 542 23.15 -11.51 20.07
CA GLU A 542 22.45 -10.37 20.66
C GLU A 542 22.15 -9.33 19.59
N CYS A 543 20.90 -8.95 19.49
CA CYS A 543 20.39 -7.90 18.62
C CYS A 543 19.39 -7.07 19.43
N VAL A 544 19.72 -5.82 19.68
CA VAL A 544 18.91 -4.93 20.51
C VAL A 544 18.30 -3.83 19.66
N VAL A 545 17.08 -4.05 19.23
CA VAL A 545 16.29 -3.00 18.56
C VAL A 545 15.76 -2.05 19.61
N LYS A 546 16.13 -0.78 19.51
CA LYS A 546 15.85 0.25 20.53
C LYS A 546 14.49 0.90 20.33
N LYS A 547 13.89 1.34 21.44
CA LYS A 547 12.78 2.30 21.36
C LYS A 547 13.32 3.68 20.96
N ILE A 548 12.48 4.45 20.27
CA ILE A 548 12.88 5.75 19.74
C ILE A 548 13.54 6.66 20.78
N GLY A 549 12.98 6.76 21.98
CA GLY A 549 13.53 7.59 23.07
C GLY A 549 14.86 7.09 23.66
N GLN A 550 15.36 5.93 23.26
CA GLN A 550 16.64 5.37 23.71
C GLN A 550 17.81 5.66 22.76
N ILE A 551 17.53 6.26 21.59
CA ILE A 551 18.55 6.50 20.56
C ILE A 551 19.41 7.69 20.91
N ILE A 552 18.82 8.79 21.33
CA ILE A 552 19.53 9.98 21.79
C ILE A 552 19.50 10.01 23.31
N PRO A 553 20.66 9.96 23.99
CA PRO A 553 20.72 10.27 25.40
C PRO A 553 20.41 11.76 25.65
N ASP A 554 19.90 12.11 26.79
CA ASP A 554 19.54 13.50 27.17
C ASP A 554 18.56 14.18 26.17
N ASN A 555 17.53 13.46 25.76
CA ASN A 555 16.58 13.94 24.78
C ASN A 555 15.41 14.73 25.42
N ILE A 556 14.83 15.58 24.59
CA ILE A 556 13.55 16.25 24.84
C ILE A 556 12.46 15.49 24.09
N CYS A 557 11.43 15.02 24.78
CA CYS A 557 10.27 14.36 24.18
C CYS A 557 9.25 15.41 23.71
N LEU A 558 8.88 15.34 22.42
CA LEU A 558 7.91 16.26 21.81
C LEU A 558 6.54 15.62 21.57
N ASN A 559 6.32 14.38 21.98
CA ASN A 559 5.12 13.61 21.66
C ASN A 559 3.81 14.23 22.16
N ASP A 560 3.86 15.04 23.22
CA ASP A 560 2.69 15.73 23.74
C ASP A 560 2.19 16.86 22.86
N TYR A 561 3.03 17.36 21.97
CA TYR A 561 2.76 18.47 21.05
C TYR A 561 2.49 18.00 19.61
N LEU A 562 2.74 16.74 19.30
CA LEU A 562 2.65 16.18 17.95
C LEU A 562 1.56 15.10 17.88
N ASP A 563 0.91 15.01 16.74
CA ASP A 563 -0.07 13.98 16.42
C ASP A 563 0.41 13.15 15.22
N GLY A 564 0.40 11.80 15.41
CA GLY A 564 0.91 10.88 14.38
C GLY A 564 2.41 11.00 14.09
N VAL A 565 3.16 11.64 14.99
CA VAL A 565 4.63 11.74 14.94
C VAL A 565 5.18 11.62 16.34
N GLU A 566 6.09 10.70 16.55
CA GLU A 566 6.91 10.61 17.76
C GLU A 566 8.24 11.30 17.49
N ALA A 567 8.64 12.24 18.31
CA ALA A 567 9.87 12.98 18.11
C ALA A 567 10.63 13.18 19.42
N TYR A 568 11.92 12.91 19.34
CA TYR A 568 12.87 13.11 20.41
C TYR A 568 14.03 13.92 19.85
N VAL A 569 14.34 15.04 20.50
CA VAL A 569 15.36 15.97 20.03
C VAL A 569 16.44 16.18 21.10
N ASP A 570 17.68 16.29 20.67
CA ASP A 570 18.77 16.82 21.47
C ASP A 570 18.90 18.32 21.17
N CYS A 571 18.47 19.12 22.12
CA CYS A 571 18.42 20.57 21.99
C CYS A 571 19.09 21.22 23.19
N THR A 572 20.00 22.12 22.93
CA THR A 572 20.63 22.95 23.94
C THR A 572 20.05 24.36 23.93
N TYR A 573 19.82 24.88 25.09
CA TYR A 573 19.34 26.26 25.30
C TYR A 573 19.85 26.74 26.68
N LYS A 574 20.14 28.02 26.76
CA LYS A 574 20.52 28.65 28.03
C LYS A 574 19.80 29.96 28.21
N GLN A 575 20.26 31.00 27.66
CA GLN A 575 19.55 32.26 27.63
C GLN A 575 18.93 32.41 26.24
N ILE A 576 17.60 32.49 26.16
CA ILE A 576 16.91 32.62 24.91
C ILE A 576 16.80 34.08 24.55
N ASN A 577 17.35 34.44 23.42
CA ASN A 577 17.24 35.75 22.84
C ASN A 577 16.31 35.74 21.62
N PHE A 578 15.35 36.64 21.63
CA PHE A 578 14.36 36.74 20.57
C PHE A 578 14.68 37.80 19.53
N ALA A 579 15.74 38.56 19.69
CA ALA A 579 16.06 39.72 18.89
C ALA A 579 16.14 39.42 17.39
N THR A 580 16.95 38.44 16.99
CA THR A 580 17.18 38.12 15.59
C THR A 580 15.97 37.54 14.90
N HIS A 581 15.13 36.81 15.62
CA HIS A 581 13.95 36.19 15.05
C HIS A 581 12.77 37.14 14.95
N LEU A 582 12.62 38.05 15.88
CA LEU A 582 11.56 39.04 15.87
C LEU A 582 11.70 40.03 14.72
N ARG A 583 12.92 40.30 14.30
CA ARG A 583 13.17 41.14 13.12
C ARG A 583 12.37 40.67 11.90
N ASP A 584 12.39 39.37 11.65
CA ASP A 584 11.73 38.75 10.49
C ASP A 584 10.20 38.79 10.58
N LEU A 585 9.62 38.87 11.76
CA LEU A 585 8.16 38.92 11.95
C LEU A 585 7.54 40.13 11.31
N ASN A 586 8.27 41.24 11.26
CA ASN A 586 7.79 42.50 10.77
C ASN A 586 8.22 42.78 9.31
N GLY A 587 9.00 41.89 8.69
CA GLY A 587 9.55 42.10 7.35
C GLY A 587 10.46 43.31 7.26
N CYS A 588 11.07 43.71 8.38
CA CYS A 588 11.97 44.87 8.48
C CYS A 588 13.42 44.39 8.64
N ASP A 589 14.32 45.21 8.20
CA ASP A 589 15.78 45.01 8.36
C ASP A 589 16.28 45.31 9.76
N SER A 590 15.38 45.56 10.70
CA SER A 590 15.66 45.82 12.09
C SER A 590 15.02 44.71 12.96
N TYR A 591 15.58 44.49 14.09
CA TYR A 591 15.09 43.45 15.04
C TYR A 591 14.63 44.06 16.35
N TYR A 592 13.95 43.25 17.15
CA TYR A 592 13.46 43.67 18.47
C TYR A 592 14.15 42.86 19.57
N TYR A 593 14.52 43.57 20.59
CA TYR A 593 15.02 42.98 21.82
C TYR A 593 14.40 43.75 23.00
N ASN A 594 13.79 43.05 23.91
CA ASN A 594 13.05 43.63 25.01
C ASN A 594 12.09 44.74 24.57
N ASP A 595 11.26 44.47 23.55
CA ASP A 595 10.30 45.40 22.94
C ASP A 595 10.90 46.67 22.29
N ALA A 596 12.17 46.84 22.30
CA ALA A 596 12.84 47.92 21.62
C ALA A 596 13.31 47.48 20.23
N LYS A 597 12.98 48.30 19.22
CA LYS A 597 13.49 48.12 17.86
C LYS A 597 14.85 48.81 17.74
N TYR A 598 15.87 48.02 17.41
CA TYR A 598 17.20 48.54 17.11
C TYR A 598 17.96 47.65 16.14
N SER A 599 19.02 48.14 15.60
CA SER A 599 19.95 47.37 14.81
C SER A 599 21.13 46.91 15.66
N LEU A 600 21.78 45.83 15.21
CA LEU A 600 22.92 45.27 15.91
C LEU A 600 24.14 46.18 15.73
N ASP A 601 24.72 46.62 16.84
CA ASP A 601 26.03 47.29 16.88
C ASP A 601 27.02 46.50 17.76
N LYS A 602 28.17 47.08 18.02
CA LYS A 602 29.17 46.40 18.87
C LYS A 602 28.69 46.14 20.26
N GLU A 603 27.93 47.02 20.86
CA GLU A 603 27.36 46.84 22.18
C GLU A 603 26.29 45.76 22.20
N ASP A 604 25.44 45.80 21.16
CA ASP A 604 24.40 44.80 20.99
C ASP A 604 24.98 43.42 20.67
N ALA A 605 26.09 43.33 19.95
CA ALA A 605 26.82 42.10 19.76
C ALA A 605 27.35 41.49 21.07
N LEU A 606 27.75 42.36 21.99
CA LEU A 606 28.15 41.92 23.34
C LEU A 606 26.96 41.39 24.16
N LEU A 607 25.79 42.00 24.01
CA LEU A 607 24.56 41.47 24.64
C LEU A 607 24.21 40.08 24.11
N ILE A 608 24.34 39.86 22.82
CA ILE A 608 24.12 38.52 22.22
C ILE A 608 25.09 37.49 22.79
N LYS A 609 26.30 37.90 23.15
CA LYS A 609 27.27 37.00 23.79
C LYS A 609 26.78 36.39 25.10
N ASP A 610 25.95 37.09 25.82
CA ASP A 610 25.38 36.60 27.06
C ASP A 610 24.32 35.49 26.84
N CYS A 611 23.88 35.31 25.61
CA CYS A 611 23.00 34.22 25.21
C CYS A 611 23.74 32.92 24.92
N VAL A 612 24.82 32.64 25.63
CA VAL A 612 25.64 31.45 25.42
C VAL A 612 24.87 30.19 25.80
N ILE A 613 24.95 29.21 24.93
CA ILE A 613 24.36 27.92 25.14
C ILE A 613 25.17 27.10 26.10
N ASP A 614 24.54 26.41 26.96
CA ASP A 614 24.90 25.67 28.13
C ASP A 614 26.13 24.74 28.05
N GLY A 615 27.23 25.25 27.61
CA GLY A 615 28.53 24.59 27.65
C GLY A 615 28.77 23.49 26.60
N LYS A 616 27.74 22.97 25.99
CA LYS A 616 27.86 21.93 24.95
C LYS A 616 28.09 22.53 23.56
N ILE A 617 27.50 23.69 23.29
CA ILE A 617 27.72 24.48 22.11
C ILE A 617 28.15 25.87 22.53
N GLN A 618 29.20 26.35 21.96
CA GLN A 618 29.71 27.69 22.26
C GLN A 618 29.50 28.56 21.02
N PHE A 619 29.14 29.81 21.27
CA PHE A 619 29.24 30.83 20.25
C PHE A 619 30.70 31.14 19.98
N MET A 620 30.98 31.34 18.71
CA MET A 620 32.30 31.71 18.29
C MET A 620 32.50 33.23 18.47
N ASN A 621 33.55 33.61 19.17
CA ASN A 621 33.98 34.98 19.14
C ASN A 621 34.74 35.21 17.84
N ILE A 622 34.21 36.07 17.00
CA ILE A 622 34.79 36.38 15.72
C ILE A 622 35.28 37.82 15.73
N PRO A 623 36.56 38.04 15.52
CA PRO A 623 37.07 39.40 15.37
C PRO A 623 36.52 40.01 14.07
N ILE A 624 35.95 41.21 14.16
CA ILE A 624 35.37 41.92 13.01
C ILE A 624 36.25 43.10 12.67
N ILE A 625 36.58 43.22 11.40
CA ILE A 625 37.33 44.33 10.86
C ILE A 625 36.37 45.11 9.96
N SER A 626 36.28 46.41 10.18
CA SER A 626 35.45 47.30 9.35
C SER A 626 36.00 47.33 7.92
N GLU A 627 35.12 47.26 6.97
CA GLU A 627 35.42 47.34 5.52
C GLU A 627 36.05 48.65 5.10
N SER A 628 35.80 49.70 5.90
CA SER A 628 36.30 51.05 5.61
C SER A 628 37.76 51.25 5.98
N ASP A 629 38.39 50.31 6.65
CA ASP A 629 39.77 50.46 7.14
C ASP A 629 40.69 49.32 6.64
N GLU A 630 41.41 49.61 5.57
CA GLU A 630 42.43 48.70 5.01
C GLU A 630 43.53 48.35 6.03
N ASN A 631 43.84 49.24 6.98
CA ASN A 631 44.84 48.96 8.00
C ASN A 631 44.37 47.94 8.99
N ASP A 632 43.09 47.94 9.33
CA ASP A 632 42.52 46.91 10.23
C ASP A 632 42.49 45.54 9.56
N PHE A 633 42.25 45.52 8.25
CA PHE A 633 42.34 44.27 7.48
C PHE A 633 43.76 43.70 7.48
N LEU A 634 44.77 44.56 7.24
CA LEU A 634 46.16 44.10 7.26
C LEU A 634 46.60 43.59 8.63
N LYS A 635 46.19 44.27 9.70
CA LYS A 635 46.43 43.79 11.08
C LYS A 635 45.76 42.44 11.37
N ALA A 636 44.56 42.26 10.88
CA ALA A 636 43.86 40.98 11.01
C ALA A 636 44.59 39.83 10.29
N TYR A 637 45.15 40.18 9.12
CA TYR A 637 45.93 39.21 8.34
C TYR A 637 47.23 38.83 9.07
N GLU A 638 47.93 39.80 9.64
CA GLU A 638 49.14 39.55 10.46
C GLU A 638 48.82 38.63 11.68
N VAL A 639 47.71 38.89 12.34
CA VAL A 639 47.27 38.07 13.48
C VAL A 639 46.92 36.66 13.03
N LEU A 640 46.38 36.52 11.84
CA LEU A 640 46.07 35.20 11.27
C LEU A 640 47.34 34.37 11.08
N ASP A 641 48.37 34.96 10.45
CA ASP A 641 49.64 34.27 10.23
C ASP A 641 50.31 33.80 11.53
N ASP A 642 50.37 34.70 12.52
CA ASP A 642 50.91 34.43 13.84
C ASP A 642 50.12 33.31 14.54
N TYR A 643 48.79 33.31 14.37
CA TYR A 643 47.93 32.30 14.99
C TYR A 643 48.03 30.95 14.29
N GLU A 644 48.13 30.93 12.98
CA GLU A 644 48.37 29.73 12.21
C GLU A 644 49.69 29.04 12.66
N GLU A 645 50.76 29.80 12.81
CA GLU A 645 52.04 29.29 13.31
C GLU A 645 51.89 28.69 14.71
N ALA A 646 51.19 29.39 15.59
CA ALA A 646 50.96 28.95 16.95
C ALA A 646 50.10 27.69 17.09
N LEU A 647 49.06 27.56 16.24
CA LEU A 647 48.14 26.42 16.24
C LEU A 647 48.51 25.34 15.24
N GLY A 648 49.41 25.64 14.28
CA GLY A 648 49.71 24.76 13.15
C GLY A 648 48.52 24.52 12.23
N LYS A 649 47.67 25.53 12.08
CA LYS A 649 46.43 25.45 11.30
C LYS A 649 46.26 26.61 10.37
N ILE A 650 45.54 26.34 9.30
CA ILE A 650 45.18 27.35 8.33
C ILE A 650 43.92 28.09 8.79
N GLY A 651 44.01 29.39 8.79
CA GLY A 651 42.90 30.28 8.98
C GLY A 651 42.64 31.10 7.73
N TYR A 652 41.48 31.67 7.66
CA TYR A 652 41.14 32.62 6.63
C TYR A 652 40.10 33.65 7.13
N PHE A 653 40.08 34.80 6.45
CA PHE A 653 39.09 35.80 6.73
C PHE A 653 37.88 35.63 5.87
N GLU A 654 36.74 35.78 6.50
CA GLU A 654 35.48 35.81 5.80
C GLU A 654 34.75 37.13 6.02
N SER A 655 34.07 37.62 5.00
CA SER A 655 33.22 38.76 5.14
C SER A 655 31.85 38.38 5.68
N ILE A 656 31.37 39.13 6.62
CA ILE A 656 30.02 38.97 7.16
C ILE A 656 29.33 40.32 7.18
N ASN A 657 28.02 40.31 6.93
CA ASN A 657 27.18 41.50 7.02
C ASN A 657 26.45 41.47 8.36
N VAL A 658 26.57 42.58 9.05
CA VAL A 658 25.93 42.78 10.35
C VAL A 658 25.15 44.09 10.29
N TRP A 659 23.97 44.09 10.86
CA TRP A 659 23.17 45.29 11.01
C TRP A 659 23.45 45.95 12.34
N ALA A 660 23.76 47.25 12.23
CA ALA A 660 23.98 48.07 13.39
C ALA A 660 23.21 49.39 13.25
N ARG A 661 22.20 49.62 14.10
CA ARG A 661 21.43 50.86 14.14
C ARG A 661 20.87 51.30 12.78
N GLU A 662 20.20 50.39 12.11
CA GLU A 662 19.59 50.61 10.79
C GLU A 662 20.59 50.68 9.61
N GLU A 663 21.87 50.50 9.87
CA GLU A 663 22.88 50.44 8.82
C GLU A 663 23.49 49.05 8.72
N GLU A 664 23.75 48.61 7.50
CA GLU A 664 24.49 47.40 7.26
C GLU A 664 25.97 47.65 7.43
N ILE A 665 26.61 46.89 8.28
CA ILE A 665 28.05 46.93 8.45
C ILE A 665 28.62 45.65 7.89
N THR A 666 29.46 45.80 6.86
CA THR A 666 30.24 44.71 6.32
C THR A 666 31.57 44.63 7.03
N GLY A 667 31.85 43.48 7.61
CA GLY A 667 33.10 43.21 8.27
C GLY A 667 33.76 41.92 7.81
N TYR A 668 34.92 41.65 8.33
CA TYR A 668 35.65 40.43 8.07
C TYR A 668 35.78 39.65 9.37
N ALA A 669 35.49 38.37 9.33
CA ALA A 669 35.63 37.50 10.46
C ALA A 669 36.79 36.53 10.22
N LEU A 670 37.67 36.44 11.15
CA LEU A 670 38.73 35.44 11.14
C LEU A 670 38.14 34.10 11.60
N CYS A 671 38.21 33.10 10.76
CA CYS A 671 37.80 31.77 11.06
C CYS A 671 38.99 30.84 11.05
N VAL A 672 39.12 30.04 12.07
CA VAL A 672 40.18 29.04 12.17
C VAL A 672 39.60 27.68 11.90
N GLU A 673 40.16 27.03 10.91
CA GLU A 673 39.79 25.66 10.62
C GLU A 673 40.46 24.74 11.62
N GLU A 674 39.72 24.12 12.45
CA GLU A 674 40.17 22.98 13.20
C GLU A 674 39.80 21.74 12.44
N SER A 675 40.71 20.77 12.29
CA SER A 675 40.55 19.51 11.60
C SER A 675 39.12 19.07 11.38
N SER A 676 38.44 19.40 10.34
CA SER A 676 37.02 19.18 10.07
C SER A 676 36.04 20.27 10.51
N ALA A 677 36.46 21.33 11.10
CA ALA A 677 35.60 22.46 11.38
C ALA A 677 35.37 23.23 10.11
N SER A 678 34.17 23.64 9.88
CA SER A 678 33.91 24.55 8.79
C SER A 678 33.64 25.91 9.23
N ILE A 679 33.54 26.69 8.31
CA ILE A 679 33.77 28.08 8.33
C ILE A 679 32.47 28.81 8.10
N ILE A 680 32.31 29.87 8.78
CA ILE A 680 31.20 30.77 8.62
C ILE A 680 31.39 31.55 7.31
N GLY A 681 30.41 31.55 6.50
CA GLY A 681 30.25 32.60 5.55
C GLY A 681 30.70 32.35 4.17
N GLY A 682 31.04 33.33 3.44
CA GLY A 682 31.10 33.25 2.05
C GLY A 682 32.40 33.69 1.40
N TYR A 683 33.36 34.22 2.15
CA TYR A 683 34.52 34.80 1.53
C TYR A 683 35.79 34.42 2.22
N THR A 684 36.66 33.80 1.48
CA THR A 684 38.05 33.67 1.84
C THR A 684 38.77 35.01 1.69
N LEU A 685 39.86 35.18 2.39
CA LEU A 685 40.63 36.39 2.39
C LEU A 685 40.98 36.94 1.00
N GLY A 686 41.19 36.12 0.01
CA GLY A 686 41.50 36.51 -1.36
C GLY A 686 40.28 36.88 -2.20
N GLY A 687 39.07 36.63 -1.69
CA GLY A 687 37.84 36.81 -2.44
C GLY A 687 36.74 37.55 -1.72
N PHE A 688 37.06 38.26 -0.70
CA PHE A 688 36.05 38.92 0.16
C PHE A 688 35.29 40.07 -0.52
N ARG A 689 35.70 40.47 -1.68
CA ARG A 689 34.92 41.31 -2.56
C ARG A 689 34.74 40.66 -3.91
N ASP A 690 33.55 40.70 -4.43
CA ASP A 690 33.31 40.25 -5.78
C ASP A 690 34.02 41.15 -6.79
N GLN A 691 34.04 40.72 -8.05
CA GLN A 691 34.68 41.52 -9.12
C GLN A 691 34.04 42.89 -9.37
N PHE A 692 32.89 43.15 -8.76
CA PHE A 692 32.16 44.41 -8.83
C PHE A 692 32.35 45.26 -7.57
N GLY A 693 33.15 44.77 -6.59
CA GLY A 693 33.41 45.47 -5.35
C GLY A 693 32.29 45.32 -4.30
N HIS A 694 31.33 44.50 -4.53
CA HIS A 694 30.32 44.22 -3.52
C HIS A 694 30.82 43.11 -2.60
N ALA A 695 30.77 43.40 -1.32
CA ALA A 695 30.89 42.34 -0.32
C ALA A 695 29.59 41.60 -0.30
N SER A 696 29.63 40.30 -0.53
CA SER A 696 28.48 39.46 -0.38
C SER A 696 28.75 38.44 0.70
N TYR A 697 27.77 38.24 1.51
CA TYR A 697 27.77 37.28 2.56
C TYR A 697 26.84 36.15 2.18
N THR A 698 27.37 34.96 2.08
CA THR A 698 26.55 33.75 1.93
C THR A 698 26.55 33.02 3.25
N PRO A 699 25.50 33.12 4.05
CA PRO A 699 25.42 32.41 5.34
C PRO A 699 25.19 30.92 5.10
N VAL A 700 26.05 30.30 4.33
CA VAL A 700 25.87 28.92 3.93
C VAL A 700 26.28 28.00 5.06
N GLN A 701 27.22 28.41 5.85
CA GLN A 701 27.74 27.53 6.90
C GLN A 701 28.15 28.32 8.08
N THR A 702 27.64 27.97 9.20
CA THR A 702 28.14 28.49 10.45
C THR A 702 29.12 27.53 11.01
N THR A 703 30.15 28.05 11.51
CA THR A 703 31.24 27.29 12.05
C THR A 703 31.23 27.38 13.55
N TYR A 704 31.38 26.24 14.14
CA TYR A 704 31.78 26.16 15.50
C TYR A 704 33.30 26.00 15.53
N VAL A 705 33.97 26.90 16.22
CA VAL A 705 35.41 26.79 16.57
C VAL A 705 35.58 26.90 18.06
N GLU A 706 36.44 26.10 18.63
CA GLU A 706 36.72 26.13 20.05
C GLU A 706 37.47 27.41 20.44
N LYS A 707 38.20 27.97 19.53
CA LYS A 707 39.01 29.17 19.73
C LYS A 707 38.78 30.13 18.59
N ALA A 708 38.54 31.37 18.96
CA ALA A 708 38.48 32.49 18.02
C ALA A 708 39.78 33.30 18.13
N VAL A 709 40.26 33.74 17.01
CA VAL A 709 41.37 34.70 16.93
C VAL A 709 40.84 36.12 17.04
N ILE A 710 41.45 36.90 17.85
CA ILE A 710 41.12 38.31 18.03
C ILE A 710 42.05 39.11 17.11
N ALA A 711 41.55 39.59 15.99
CA ALA A 711 42.33 40.37 15.04
C ALA A 711 42.39 41.88 15.40
N ASN A 712 41.41 42.34 16.13
CA ASN A 712 41.36 43.72 16.67
C ASN A 712 40.63 43.69 18.02
N GLU A 713 40.48 44.90 18.60
CA GLU A 713 39.79 45.02 19.90
C GLU A 713 38.28 44.74 19.80
N ALA A 714 37.72 44.79 18.61
CA ALA A 714 36.31 44.58 18.39
C ALA A 714 36.06 43.11 18.08
N ASN A 715 35.38 42.43 18.95
CA ASN A 715 34.88 41.07 18.76
C ASN A 715 33.38 41.12 18.65
N MET A 716 32.87 40.31 17.77
CA MET A 716 31.44 40.00 17.68
C MET A 716 31.22 38.53 17.96
N VAL A 717 30.19 38.23 18.70
CA VAL A 717 29.70 36.86 18.85
C VAL A 717 28.51 36.64 17.95
N LEU A 718 28.65 35.81 16.96
CA LEU A 718 27.53 35.41 16.13
C LEU A 718 26.63 34.47 16.87
N PRO A 719 25.34 34.74 16.94
CA PRO A 719 24.39 33.83 17.55
C PRO A 719 24.31 32.54 16.71
N TYR A 720 24.28 31.47 17.39
CA TYR A 720 24.22 30.16 16.82
C TYR A 720 22.76 29.79 16.55
N ASN A 721 22.40 29.60 15.34
CA ASN A 721 21.06 29.21 14.97
C ASN A 721 21.05 27.88 14.21
N GLU A 722 19.90 27.36 13.93
CA GLU A 722 19.77 26.06 13.28
C GLU A 722 20.43 26.01 11.91
N SER A 723 20.27 27.03 11.09
CA SER A 723 20.92 27.08 9.76
C SER A 723 22.44 26.99 9.89
N CYS A 724 22.96 27.52 10.94
CA CYS A 724 24.35 27.44 11.26
C CYS A 724 24.76 25.99 11.60
N VAL A 725 23.94 25.28 12.32
CA VAL A 725 24.19 23.91 12.71
C VAL A 725 24.05 22.96 11.55
N VAL A 726 22.99 23.14 10.73
CA VAL A 726 22.66 22.23 9.62
C VAL A 726 23.71 22.25 8.52
N SER A 727 24.22 23.42 8.24
CA SER A 727 25.22 23.58 7.18
C SER A 727 26.63 23.32 7.67
N GLY A 728 26.82 23.25 8.97
CA GLY A 728 28.12 23.19 9.56
C GLY A 728 28.82 21.85 9.34
N ASN A 729 30.10 21.94 9.06
CA ASN A 729 31.02 20.84 9.24
C ASN A 729 31.42 20.80 10.70
N TYR A 730 30.41 20.58 11.53
CA TYR A 730 30.64 20.51 12.95
C TYR A 730 31.42 19.28 13.31
N ARG A 731 32.17 19.42 14.33
CA ARG A 731 32.87 18.30 14.91
C ARG A 731 31.98 17.36 15.64
N TRP A 732 30.82 17.79 16.15
CA TRP A 732 29.82 16.83 16.60
C TRP A 732 29.01 16.34 15.41
N GLU A 733 28.86 15.06 15.30
CA GLU A 733 27.95 14.46 14.35
C GLU A 733 26.51 14.75 14.80
N ARG A 734 25.77 15.46 13.97
CA ARG A 734 24.34 15.60 14.17
C ARG A 734 23.66 14.29 13.88
N THR A 735 22.98 13.76 14.87
CA THR A 735 22.20 12.52 14.73
C THR A 735 20.80 12.87 14.28
N ASP A 736 20.56 12.81 12.98
CA ASP A 736 19.23 12.92 12.40
C ASP A 736 18.80 11.56 11.89
N LEU A 737 17.81 10.97 12.54
CA LEU A 737 17.22 9.70 12.14
C LEU A 737 15.72 9.88 11.98
N CYS A 738 15.21 9.59 10.80
CA CYS A 738 13.79 9.62 10.53
C CYS A 738 13.29 8.22 10.18
N TYR A 739 12.30 7.77 10.92
CA TYR A 739 11.63 6.50 10.71
C TYR A 739 10.20 6.73 10.24
N VAL A 740 9.69 5.82 9.47
CA VAL A 740 8.26 5.75 9.12
C VAL A 740 7.76 4.39 9.59
N LYS A 741 6.81 4.40 10.52
CA LYS A 741 6.26 3.18 11.14
C LYS A 741 7.36 2.22 11.59
N ASN A 742 8.32 2.75 12.34
CA ASN A 742 9.48 2.04 12.91
C ASN A 742 10.55 1.55 11.91
N VAL A 743 10.49 1.92 10.65
CA VAL A 743 11.51 1.59 9.62
C VAL A 743 12.25 2.83 9.19
N LEU A 744 13.58 2.78 9.19
CA LEU A 744 14.44 3.92 8.87
C LEU A 744 14.19 4.43 7.44
N LEU A 745 13.98 5.72 7.34
CA LEU A 745 13.96 6.48 6.10
C LEU A 745 15.37 7.04 5.85
N SER A 746 16.15 6.34 5.08
CA SER A 746 17.53 6.73 4.81
C SER A 746 17.58 7.99 3.95
N GLY A 747 18.42 8.97 4.32
CA GLY A 747 18.65 10.17 3.52
C GLY A 747 17.80 11.39 3.91
N LEU A 748 16.77 11.24 4.71
CA LEU A 748 16.01 12.38 5.22
C LEU A 748 16.75 13.01 6.40
N LYS A 749 17.11 14.27 6.25
CA LYS A 749 17.62 15.13 7.34
C LYS A 749 16.51 16.05 7.81
N ILE A 750 16.41 16.24 9.11
CA ILE A 750 15.43 17.12 9.71
C ILE A 750 16.00 18.53 9.71
N SER A 751 15.36 19.42 8.99
CA SER A 751 15.72 20.83 8.94
C SER A 751 14.59 21.65 9.54
N VAL A 752 14.84 22.20 10.73
CA VAL A 752 13.91 23.11 11.38
C VAL A 752 14.20 24.52 10.90
N PRO A 753 13.28 25.13 10.15
CA PRO A 753 13.59 26.38 9.45
C PRO A 753 13.73 27.60 10.34
N TYR A 754 13.15 27.56 11.51
CA TYR A 754 13.15 28.67 12.45
C TYR A 754 13.44 28.18 13.87
N LEU A 755 14.48 28.65 14.48
CA LEU A 755 14.74 28.53 15.91
C LEU A 755 14.98 29.92 16.49
N VAL A 756 14.55 30.11 17.74
CA VAL A 756 14.87 31.30 18.49
C VAL A 756 16.34 31.27 18.88
N ASP A 757 17.00 32.40 18.90
CA ASP A 757 18.38 32.50 19.33
C ASP A 757 18.57 31.95 20.75
N GLY A 758 19.69 31.32 20.95
CA GLY A 758 19.99 30.58 22.18
C GLY A 758 19.45 29.15 22.20
N VAL A 759 18.78 28.71 21.16
CA VAL A 759 18.27 27.36 20.99
C VAL A 759 18.99 26.68 19.83
N VAL A 760 19.63 25.56 20.08
CA VAL A 760 20.37 24.81 19.06
C VAL A 760 19.93 23.34 19.06
N LEU A 761 19.51 22.86 17.89
CA LEU A 761 19.17 21.48 17.64
C LEU A 761 20.43 20.70 17.24
N LYS A 762 20.84 19.76 18.09
CA LYS A 762 22.02 18.90 17.88
C LYS A 762 21.69 17.58 17.22
N GLY A 763 20.46 17.15 17.34
CA GLY A 763 20.00 15.92 16.74
C GLY A 763 18.50 15.76 16.89
N ALA A 764 17.92 14.98 16.01
CA ALA A 764 16.52 14.63 16.06
C ALA A 764 16.30 13.17 15.66
N VAL A 765 15.50 12.45 16.42
CA VAL A 765 15.02 11.13 16.06
C VAL A 765 13.51 11.18 15.99
N ILE A 766 12.97 10.84 14.85
CA ILE A 766 11.56 10.99 14.53
C ILE A 766 11.01 9.68 14.01
N ASN A 767 9.83 9.30 14.46
CA ASN A 767 9.07 8.19 13.92
C ASN A 767 7.69 8.69 13.47
N ILE A 768 7.43 8.64 12.18
CA ILE A 768 6.17 9.07 11.58
C ILE A 768 5.22 7.88 11.59
N THR A 769 4.14 7.98 12.36
CA THR A 769 3.08 6.96 12.43
C THR A 769 1.85 7.34 11.62
N ASN A 770 1.72 8.62 11.23
CA ASN A 770 0.63 9.13 10.40
C ASN A 770 0.69 8.54 8.98
N SER A 771 -0.44 7.99 8.52
CA SER A 771 -0.56 7.35 7.21
C SER A 771 -0.52 8.30 6.01
N GLU A 772 -0.65 9.61 6.22
CA GLU A 772 -0.54 10.61 5.16
C GLU A 772 0.90 10.74 4.61
N PHE A 773 1.89 10.35 5.42
CA PHE A 773 3.29 10.41 5.03
C PHE A 773 3.72 9.11 4.37
N VAL A 774 3.76 9.13 3.05
CA VAL A 774 4.16 7.97 2.25
C VAL A 774 5.57 8.17 1.72
N PRO A 775 6.52 7.31 2.11
CA PRO A 775 7.88 7.32 1.56
C PRO A 775 7.88 7.05 0.05
N ASN A 776 8.91 7.49 -0.64
CA ASN A 776 9.15 7.07 -2.02
C ASN A 776 9.52 5.57 -2.10
N VAL A 777 9.58 5.03 -3.31
CA VAL A 777 9.84 3.60 -3.56
C VAL A 777 11.13 3.11 -2.90
N SER A 778 12.19 3.89 -2.99
CA SER A 778 13.50 3.57 -2.38
C SER A 778 13.57 3.80 -0.88
N ARG A 779 12.53 4.40 -0.29
CA ARG A 779 12.45 4.75 1.14
C ARG A 779 13.65 5.55 1.63
N ASN A 780 14.10 6.48 0.83
CA ASN A 780 15.15 7.40 1.21
C ASN A 780 14.61 8.82 1.47
N ASN A 781 13.37 9.09 1.09
CA ASN A 781 12.75 10.40 1.29
C ASN A 781 11.22 10.34 1.27
N ILE A 782 10.60 11.41 1.75
CA ILE A 782 9.19 11.77 1.55
C ILE A 782 9.13 12.98 0.60
N ASN A 783 7.95 13.31 0.08
CA ASN A 783 7.86 14.44 -0.83
C ASN A 783 8.21 15.76 -0.13
N THR A 784 8.74 16.75 -0.88
CA THR A 784 9.25 18.00 -0.37
C THR A 784 8.23 18.77 0.47
N LEU A 785 6.95 18.74 0.08
CA LEU A 785 5.90 19.41 0.83
C LEU A 785 5.67 18.75 2.21
N GLN A 786 5.65 17.42 2.26
CA GLN A 786 5.51 16.66 3.51
C GLN A 786 6.74 16.88 4.40
N GLN A 787 7.93 16.92 3.82
CA GLN A 787 9.17 17.21 4.54
C GLN A 787 9.14 18.60 5.17
N ALA A 788 8.71 19.61 4.42
CA ALA A 788 8.54 20.97 4.95
C ALA A 788 7.52 21.00 6.09
N LYS A 789 6.34 20.37 5.91
CA LYS A 789 5.32 20.27 6.96
C LYS A 789 5.86 19.63 8.23
N LEU A 790 6.60 18.53 8.12
CA LEU A 790 7.21 17.83 9.24
C LEU A 790 8.23 18.74 9.96
N SER A 791 9.10 19.39 9.21
CA SER A 791 10.12 20.31 9.75
C SER A 791 9.49 21.47 10.52
N TYR A 792 8.44 22.06 9.97
CA TYR A 792 7.67 23.12 10.64
C TYR A 792 6.97 22.60 11.91
N ALA A 793 6.36 21.42 11.85
CA ALA A 793 5.71 20.84 13.04
C ALA A 793 6.70 20.58 14.17
N ILE A 794 7.87 20.04 13.87
CA ILE A 794 8.94 19.79 14.85
C ILE A 794 9.42 21.12 15.44
N GLY A 795 9.69 22.14 14.60
CA GLY A 795 10.10 23.46 15.09
C GLY A 795 9.07 24.08 16.02
N LYS A 796 7.80 24.04 15.65
CA LYS A 796 6.73 24.53 16.52
C LYS A 796 6.66 23.76 17.85
N ALA A 797 6.77 22.43 17.79
CA ALA A 797 6.75 21.59 18.99
C ALA A 797 7.91 21.89 19.93
N ILE A 798 9.12 22.14 19.41
CA ILE A 798 10.28 22.58 20.20
C ILE A 798 9.93 23.88 20.95
N HIS A 799 9.40 24.88 20.26
CA HIS A 799 9.07 26.17 20.87
C HIS A 799 7.94 26.05 21.90
N MET A 800 6.94 25.24 21.63
CA MET A 800 5.87 24.97 22.60
C MET A 800 6.41 24.27 23.84
N TRP A 801 7.31 23.29 23.66
CA TRP A 801 7.96 22.64 24.79
C TRP A 801 8.80 23.61 25.63
N ILE A 802 9.57 24.49 24.97
CA ILE A 802 10.35 25.54 25.63
C ILE A 802 9.42 26.45 26.42
N ARG A 803 8.34 26.95 25.83
CA ARG A 803 7.35 27.81 26.51
C ARG A 803 6.82 27.19 27.79
N ASP A 804 6.57 25.89 27.74
CA ASP A 804 5.91 25.18 28.87
C ASP A 804 6.87 24.67 29.91
N ASN A 805 8.12 24.35 29.54
CA ASN A 805 9.08 23.65 30.42
C ASN A 805 10.29 24.49 30.84
N VAL A 806 10.57 25.60 30.15
CA VAL A 806 11.70 26.46 30.47
C VAL A 806 11.23 27.65 31.32
N SER A 807 12.02 28.04 32.29
CA SER A 807 11.74 29.20 33.16
C SER A 807 11.96 30.50 32.36
N LEU A 808 10.92 30.98 31.72
CA LEU A 808 10.90 32.23 30.97
C LEU A 808 10.17 33.32 31.74
N THR A 809 10.55 34.57 31.53
CA THR A 809 9.80 35.74 32.02
C THR A 809 8.45 35.83 31.26
N SER A 810 7.53 36.62 31.81
CA SER A 810 6.24 36.85 31.12
C SER A 810 6.42 37.52 29.77
N GLU A 811 7.38 38.41 29.63
CA GLU A 811 7.76 39.11 28.43
C GLU A 811 8.30 38.10 27.37
N GLN A 812 9.26 37.28 27.75
CA GLN A 812 9.83 36.25 26.89
C GLN A 812 8.77 35.25 26.41
N LYS A 813 7.84 34.88 27.30
CA LYS A 813 6.73 34.03 26.91
C LYS A 813 5.84 34.71 25.86
N GLY A 814 5.50 35.99 26.05
CA GLY A 814 4.71 36.76 25.09
C GLY A 814 5.39 36.88 23.73
N LEU A 815 6.68 37.13 23.71
CA LEU A 815 7.48 37.18 22.48
C LEU A 815 7.55 35.81 21.78
N LEU A 816 7.69 34.73 22.53
CA LEU A 816 7.70 33.37 22.00
C LEU A 816 6.33 32.98 21.41
N ASP A 817 5.24 33.37 22.06
CA ASP A 817 3.90 33.13 21.55
C ASP A 817 3.67 33.91 20.22
N LEU A 818 4.09 35.17 20.15
CA LEU A 818 4.05 35.95 18.90
C LEU A 818 4.90 35.31 17.79
N PHE A 819 6.08 34.82 18.12
CA PHE A 819 6.94 34.11 17.19
C PHE A 819 6.24 32.85 16.66
N ILE A 820 5.69 32.02 17.54
CA ILE A 820 4.96 30.79 17.18
C ILE A 820 3.77 31.13 16.26
N GLU A 821 2.97 32.13 16.62
CA GLU A 821 1.83 32.55 15.83
C GLU A 821 2.23 33.06 14.43
N SER A 822 3.26 33.84 14.33
CA SER A 822 3.72 34.40 13.07
C SER A 822 4.38 33.36 12.16
N LYS A 823 5.34 32.60 12.65
CA LYS A 823 6.14 31.68 11.83
C LYS A 823 5.42 30.37 11.54
N TYR A 824 4.56 29.91 12.45
CA TYR A 824 3.90 28.62 12.36
C TYR A 824 2.38 28.68 12.17
N SER A 825 1.80 29.85 11.92
CA SER A 825 0.35 30.04 11.79
C SER A 825 -0.31 29.22 10.65
N LYS A 826 0.46 28.86 9.63
CA LYS A 826 -0.02 28.12 8.44
C LYS A 826 0.15 26.60 8.54
N THR A 827 0.65 26.08 9.63
CA THR A 827 0.98 24.67 9.79
C THR A 827 0.07 24.01 10.82
N ASN A 828 -1.02 23.42 10.34
CA ASN A 828 -1.93 22.59 11.17
C ASN A 828 -1.70 21.08 11.00
N CYS A 829 -0.62 20.67 10.35
CA CYS A 829 -0.33 19.28 10.11
C CYS A 829 0.50 18.70 11.27
N CYS A 830 0.12 17.53 11.75
CA CYS A 830 0.84 16.76 12.78
C CYS A 830 0.95 17.46 14.16
N LEU A 831 0.10 18.42 14.44
CA LEU A 831 0.04 19.10 15.75
C LEU A 831 -1.23 18.71 16.50
N LYS A 832 -1.07 18.48 17.82
CA LYS A 832 -2.21 18.28 18.72
C LYS A 832 -2.94 19.56 19.01
#